data_3a1c155d390a4839e13e30e855ac8160
#
_entry.id   3a1c155d390a4839e13e30e855ac8160
#
_cell.length_a   1.000
_cell.length_b   1.000
_cell.length_c   1.000
_cell.angle_alpha   90.00
_cell.angle_beta   90.00
_cell.angle_gamma   90.00
#
_symmetry.space_group_name_H-M   'P 1'
#
loop_
_entity.id
_entity.type
_entity.pdbx_description
1 polymer ?
#
loop_
_entity_poly.entity_id
_entity_poly.type
_entity_poly.pdbx_seq_one_letter_code
_entity_poly.pdbx_strand_id
1 'polypeptide(L)'
;MLDIFKHPQVLLWAVPLLPLIGFMINGLFGRRMSIASSGGIAAASVVISFLCAAVLFIYHMNMDGKDVIANAGFTWMQSGGFQVNFGLYLDRLSAVYMLIITGIGALIHIYSIGYMSHDEGYARYFAYLNLFVFAMLMLVLGDSLLTLFLGWEGVGLCSYLLIGFWYKHLNNTNAGMKAFIANRVGDFGFMVGMFLVFWHFGTLSYAGDTGLMSGMQAAVEAGKVDTTLLNWACLCLFIGACGKSAQIPLFVWLPDAMAGPTPVSALIHAATMVTAGIYMVARMNFVFVHAETAMTIVAVTGGATALFAGSIGLVQRDIKKVLAYSTVSQLGFMFMAAGLGQFHLAVFHVFTHAFFKALLFLGSGSVIHSLEHTLGHGNPDSQDMWKMGGLKEKMPITCYTMWVGALALAGIPGLAGFYSKDAILYSAFHRGDMLGWVIYGLGVAAAVCTAFYSARLIGLTFHGKWRGDEHTYAHADESPRSMALPLIILALGAIGVGYLLLPPAFGVHYPPFQTWLAPIWAAGQAALPEGSRLAIPFEHTAADIMAEWVNIAVSSLIAIGVFFFAFVIYSRPGNLSKVHKLAFTGEGQMTPWYKVLLNKYYVDELYDLIIVRPTKIASDILFVVIDVIIIDLLFVNGSAMAVKASSDLARRMQTGLVRHYLYAFAVGAVLLTALFLFIAQ
;
A
#
# COMPACT_ATOMS: atom_id res chain seq x y z
N MET A 1 31.07 20.57 8.83
CA MET A 1 30.02 19.56 9.00
C MET A 1 28.85 20.08 9.86
N LEU A 2 29.10 20.88 10.89
CA LEU A 2 28.04 21.48 11.77
C LEU A 2 27.14 22.52 11.07
N ASP A 3 27.57 23.15 9.96
CA ASP A 3 26.75 24.15 9.26
C ASP A 3 25.61 23.56 8.42
N ILE A 4 25.68 22.28 8.01
CA ILE A 4 24.57 21.61 7.30
C ILE A 4 23.31 21.53 8.17
N PHE A 5 23.49 21.39 9.50
CA PHE A 5 22.37 21.34 10.45
C PHE A 5 21.68 22.70 10.63
N LYS A 6 22.27 23.79 10.14
CA LYS A 6 21.65 25.13 10.15
C LYS A 6 20.72 25.37 8.95
N HIS A 7 20.75 24.46 7.96
CA HIS A 7 19.93 24.58 6.74
C HIS A 7 18.93 23.41 6.63
N PRO A 8 17.77 23.48 7.31
CA PRO A 8 16.80 22.38 7.34
C PRO A 8 16.29 21.97 5.95
N GLN A 9 16.29 22.91 4.99
CA GLN A 9 15.90 22.64 3.61
C GLN A 9 16.87 21.68 2.89
N VAL A 10 18.18 21.75 3.16
CA VAL A 10 19.17 20.84 2.60
C VAL A 10 18.98 19.43 3.16
N LEU A 11 18.74 19.32 4.46
CA LEU A 11 18.41 18.04 5.09
C LEU A 11 17.11 17.46 4.57
N LEU A 12 16.09 18.31 4.31
CA LEU A 12 14.82 17.88 3.75
C LEU A 12 14.99 17.18 2.38
N TRP A 13 15.81 17.75 1.50
CA TRP A 13 16.15 17.11 0.22
C TRP A 13 17.07 15.88 0.38
N ALA A 14 17.96 15.88 1.35
CA ALA A 14 18.85 14.73 1.60
C ALA A 14 18.04 13.47 1.94
N VAL A 15 16.93 13.58 2.66
CA VAL A 15 16.11 12.44 3.07
C VAL A 15 15.66 11.59 1.87
N PRO A 16 14.99 12.08 0.82
CA PRO A 16 14.64 11.27 -0.34
C PRO A 16 15.82 11.02 -1.28
N LEU A 17 16.76 11.94 -1.42
CA LEU A 17 17.86 11.79 -2.40
C LEU A 17 18.86 10.71 -2.00
N LEU A 18 19.10 10.45 -0.72
CA LEU A 18 20.02 9.40 -0.28
C LEU A 18 19.59 8.00 -0.75
N PRO A 19 18.34 7.55 -0.55
CA PRO A 19 17.87 6.29 -1.15
C PRO A 19 17.93 6.30 -2.69
N LEU A 20 17.66 7.44 -3.35
CA LEU A 20 17.80 7.55 -4.80
C LEU A 20 19.24 7.33 -5.25
N ILE A 21 20.22 7.90 -4.53
CA ILE A 21 21.65 7.66 -4.80
C ILE A 21 21.97 6.17 -4.60
N GLY A 22 21.47 5.54 -3.54
CA GLY A 22 21.61 4.10 -3.32
C GLY A 22 21.06 3.26 -4.48
N PHE A 23 19.88 3.64 -5.01
CA PHE A 23 19.30 3.04 -6.21
C PHE A 23 20.21 3.22 -7.43
N MET A 24 20.69 4.43 -7.70
CA MET A 24 21.56 4.71 -8.86
C MET A 24 22.87 3.91 -8.81
N ILE A 25 23.53 3.87 -7.65
CA ILE A 25 24.79 3.14 -7.49
C ILE A 25 24.58 1.63 -7.71
N ASN A 26 23.57 1.05 -7.08
CA ASN A 26 23.27 -0.38 -7.23
C ASN A 26 22.74 -0.72 -8.63
N GLY A 27 21.94 0.14 -9.24
CA GLY A 27 21.40 -0.05 -10.58
C GLY A 27 22.47 0.01 -11.68
N LEU A 28 23.39 0.98 -11.60
CA LEU A 28 24.41 1.20 -12.62
C LEU A 28 25.65 0.34 -12.42
N PHE A 29 26.10 0.17 -11.19
CA PHE A 29 27.38 -0.46 -10.87
C PHE A 29 27.25 -1.80 -10.13
N GLY A 30 26.06 -2.18 -9.68
CA GLY A 30 25.83 -3.33 -8.80
C GLY A 30 26.36 -4.67 -9.34
N ARG A 31 26.33 -4.88 -10.66
CA ARG A 31 26.89 -6.09 -11.30
C ARG A 31 28.42 -6.21 -11.14
N ARG A 32 29.11 -5.08 -10.88
CA ARG A 32 30.57 -5.02 -10.72
C ARG A 32 31.00 -4.94 -9.24
N MET A 33 30.03 -4.83 -8.34
CA MET A 33 30.27 -4.69 -6.90
C MET A 33 30.21 -6.04 -6.21
N SER A 34 30.92 -6.15 -5.07
CA SER A 34 30.76 -7.29 -4.18
C SER A 34 29.38 -7.26 -3.51
N ILE A 35 28.86 -8.43 -3.10
CA ILE A 35 27.62 -8.56 -2.34
C ILE A 35 27.62 -7.65 -1.10
N ALA A 36 28.74 -7.65 -0.35
CA ALA A 36 28.89 -6.83 0.85
C ALA A 36 28.84 -5.33 0.54
N SER A 37 29.47 -4.86 -0.56
CA SER A 37 29.44 -3.45 -0.95
C SER A 37 28.05 -3.03 -1.43
N SER A 38 27.39 -3.85 -2.24
CA SER A 38 26.06 -3.57 -2.76
C SER A 38 25.02 -3.44 -1.63
N GLY A 39 24.93 -4.45 -0.76
CA GLY A 39 24.02 -4.41 0.38
C GLY A 39 24.39 -3.34 1.41
N GLY A 40 25.68 -3.13 1.65
CA GLY A 40 26.19 -2.11 2.57
C GLY A 40 25.82 -0.69 2.13
N ILE A 41 26.02 -0.34 0.86
CA ILE A 41 25.67 0.99 0.31
C ILE A 41 24.14 1.19 0.34
N ALA A 42 23.37 0.17 -0.05
CA ALA A 42 21.91 0.26 -0.01
C ALA A 42 21.39 0.49 1.41
N ALA A 43 21.84 -0.28 2.38
CA ALA A 43 21.45 -0.10 3.77
C ALA A 43 21.94 1.22 4.35
N ALA A 44 23.19 1.61 4.10
CA ALA A 44 23.76 2.87 4.57
C ALA A 44 22.99 4.09 4.05
N SER A 45 22.57 4.09 2.79
CA SER A 45 21.80 5.19 2.19
C SER A 45 20.51 5.45 2.95
N VAL A 46 19.78 4.40 3.35
CA VAL A 46 18.51 4.53 4.10
C VAL A 46 18.77 4.83 5.59
N VAL A 47 19.83 4.26 6.18
CA VAL A 47 20.21 4.58 7.58
C VAL A 47 20.60 6.06 7.71
N ILE A 48 21.39 6.60 6.79
CA ILE A 48 21.77 8.01 6.80
C ILE A 48 20.52 8.89 6.54
N SER A 49 19.64 8.46 5.63
CA SER A 49 18.34 9.12 5.42
C SER A 49 17.51 9.16 6.72
N PHE A 50 17.48 8.08 7.49
CA PHE A 50 16.80 8.03 8.80
C PHE A 50 17.45 8.99 9.81
N LEU A 51 18.76 9.09 9.86
CA LEU A 51 19.45 10.02 10.75
C LEU A 51 19.13 11.47 10.36
N CYS A 52 19.11 11.80 9.07
CA CYS A 52 18.67 13.12 8.60
C CYS A 52 17.21 13.41 8.97
N ALA A 53 16.32 12.41 8.80
CA ALA A 53 14.92 12.51 9.18
C ALA A 53 14.74 12.72 10.70
N ALA A 54 15.51 12.02 11.54
CA ALA A 54 15.48 12.20 12.98
C ALA A 54 15.93 13.59 13.42
N VAL A 55 17.00 14.11 12.79
CA VAL A 55 17.47 15.50 13.04
C VAL A 55 16.40 16.52 12.64
N LEU A 56 15.77 16.34 11.47
CA LEU A 56 14.68 17.23 11.02
C LEU A 56 13.48 17.16 11.96
N PHE A 57 13.14 15.97 12.47
CA PHE A 57 12.05 15.82 13.43
C PHE A 57 12.35 16.58 14.73
N ILE A 58 13.55 16.42 15.29
CA ILE A 58 13.99 17.14 16.49
C ILE A 58 14.00 18.65 16.23
N TYR A 59 14.49 19.08 15.07
CA TYR A 59 14.49 20.49 14.68
C TYR A 59 13.05 21.04 14.62
N HIS A 60 12.13 20.28 13.99
CA HIS A 60 10.72 20.65 13.88
C HIS A 60 10.03 20.74 15.25
N MET A 61 10.38 19.85 16.20
CA MET A 61 9.88 19.90 17.58
C MET A 61 10.26 21.20 18.32
N ASN A 62 11.39 21.79 17.96
CA ASN A 62 11.94 23.00 18.62
C ASN A 62 11.65 24.29 17.83
N MET A 63 10.80 24.23 16.79
CA MET A 63 10.43 25.44 16.03
C MET A 63 9.37 26.24 16.77
N ASP A 64 9.73 27.44 17.23
CA ASP A 64 8.79 28.41 17.83
C ASP A 64 7.85 28.97 16.76
N GLY A 65 6.61 28.52 16.74
CA GLY A 65 5.51 29.07 15.93
C GLY A 65 5.58 28.83 14.42
N LYS A 66 6.54 28.05 13.91
CA LYS A 66 6.60 27.65 12.50
C LYS A 66 6.37 26.16 12.35
N ASP A 67 5.14 25.80 11.98
CA ASP A 67 4.73 24.39 11.90
C ASP A 67 5.12 23.67 10.58
N VAL A 68 5.83 24.34 9.65
CA VAL A 68 6.15 23.80 8.32
C VAL A 68 7.56 24.17 7.88
N ILE A 69 8.28 23.17 7.34
CA ILE A 69 9.52 23.37 6.57
C ILE A 69 9.20 23.06 5.11
N ALA A 70 9.13 24.07 4.28
CA ALA A 70 8.83 23.91 2.86
C ALA A 70 10.00 24.38 1.98
N ASN A 71 10.15 23.71 0.83
CA ASN A 71 11.05 24.15 -0.23
C ASN A 71 10.38 23.89 -1.57
N ALA A 72 10.07 24.96 -2.30
CA ALA A 72 9.38 24.88 -3.59
C ALA A 72 10.18 24.21 -4.70
N GLY A 73 11.48 23.93 -4.49
CA GLY A 73 12.35 23.29 -5.49
C GLY A 73 12.38 24.08 -6.80
N PHE A 74 11.76 23.55 -7.83
CA PHE A 74 11.65 24.19 -9.15
C PHE A 74 10.24 24.06 -9.72
N THR A 75 9.86 24.98 -10.62
CA THR A 75 8.59 24.88 -11.34
C THR A 75 8.61 23.71 -12.31
N TRP A 76 7.75 22.74 -12.06
CA TRP A 76 7.67 21.51 -12.87
C TRP A 76 6.78 21.70 -14.09
N MET A 77 5.57 22.23 -13.89
CA MET A 77 4.62 22.49 -14.96
C MET A 77 4.02 23.89 -14.79
N GLN A 78 3.91 24.60 -15.91
CA GLN A 78 3.25 25.91 -15.98
C GLN A 78 2.49 26.06 -17.28
N SER A 79 1.20 26.39 -17.19
CA SER A 79 0.35 26.68 -18.35
C SER A 79 -0.74 27.69 -17.96
N GLY A 80 -0.68 28.89 -18.51
CA GLY A 80 -1.57 29.97 -18.10
C GLY A 80 -1.46 30.29 -16.61
N GLY A 81 -2.57 30.24 -15.88
CA GLY A 81 -2.61 30.41 -14.43
C GLY A 81 -2.30 29.13 -13.62
N PHE A 82 -2.18 27.99 -14.27
CA PHE A 82 -1.83 26.73 -13.62
C PHE A 82 -0.32 26.63 -13.43
N GLN A 83 0.12 26.49 -12.20
CA GLN A 83 1.53 26.28 -11.86
C GLN A 83 1.64 25.18 -10.80
N VAL A 84 2.53 24.23 -11.03
CA VAL A 84 2.89 23.18 -10.06
C VAL A 84 4.41 23.16 -9.91
N ASN A 85 4.86 23.22 -8.69
CA ASN A 85 6.25 23.08 -8.33
C ASN A 85 6.58 21.63 -8.01
N PHE A 86 7.82 21.23 -8.22
CA PHE A 86 8.40 20.00 -7.69
C PHE A 86 9.08 20.35 -6.38
N GLY A 87 8.27 20.40 -5.32
CA GLY A 87 8.68 20.88 -4.01
C GLY A 87 8.50 19.82 -2.92
N LEU A 88 9.09 20.09 -1.78
CA LEU A 88 8.97 19.29 -0.57
C LEU A 88 8.31 20.09 0.56
N TYR A 89 7.46 19.40 1.31
CA TYR A 89 6.64 19.95 2.37
C TYR A 89 6.69 19.04 3.60
N LEU A 90 7.33 19.52 4.66
CA LEU A 90 7.43 18.80 5.93
C LEU A 90 6.59 19.52 6.98
N ASP A 91 5.53 18.86 7.40
CA ASP A 91 4.72 19.22 8.56
C ASP A 91 4.69 18.05 9.57
N ARG A 92 3.87 18.17 10.59
CA ARG A 92 3.78 17.18 11.67
C ARG A 92 3.30 15.81 11.18
N LEU A 93 2.44 15.76 10.16
CA LEU A 93 1.95 14.50 9.58
C LEU A 93 3.04 13.83 8.74
N SER A 94 3.65 14.56 7.81
CA SER A 94 4.73 14.02 6.98
C SER A 94 5.96 13.66 7.79
N ALA A 95 6.23 14.35 8.90
CA ALA A 95 7.34 14.04 9.82
C ALA A 95 7.17 12.63 10.46
N VAL A 96 5.97 12.29 10.90
CA VAL A 96 5.67 10.93 11.44
C VAL A 96 5.90 9.87 10.37
N TYR A 97 5.34 10.06 9.17
CA TYR A 97 5.51 9.09 8.09
C TYR A 97 6.97 8.98 7.60
N MET A 98 7.68 10.09 7.52
CA MET A 98 9.11 10.14 7.16
C MET A 98 9.95 9.27 8.11
N LEU A 99 9.72 9.37 9.43
CA LEU A 99 10.41 8.55 10.43
C LEU A 99 10.06 7.06 10.30
N ILE A 100 8.79 6.73 10.09
CA ILE A 100 8.35 5.33 9.89
C ILE A 100 9.03 4.74 8.66
N ILE A 101 8.96 5.43 7.52
CA ILE A 101 9.47 4.94 6.22
C ILE A 101 10.97 4.72 6.29
N THR A 102 11.72 5.71 6.80
CA THR A 102 13.18 5.62 6.86
C THR A 102 13.66 4.68 7.95
N GLY A 103 13.06 4.70 9.15
CA GLY A 103 13.49 3.89 10.29
C GLY A 103 13.21 2.39 10.07
N ILE A 104 11.96 2.03 9.75
CA ILE A 104 11.60 0.64 9.48
C ILE A 104 12.22 0.19 8.16
N GLY A 105 12.28 1.07 7.16
CA GLY A 105 12.98 0.81 5.91
C GLY A 105 14.45 0.45 6.11
N ALA A 106 15.16 1.16 6.99
CA ALA A 106 16.56 0.85 7.35
C ALA A 106 16.69 -0.55 7.98
N LEU A 107 15.82 -0.91 8.90
CA LEU A 107 15.81 -2.25 9.53
C LEU A 107 15.54 -3.35 8.50
N ILE A 108 14.62 -3.13 7.56
CA ILE A 108 14.33 -4.07 6.47
C ILE A 108 15.53 -4.20 5.53
N HIS A 109 16.25 -3.12 5.20
CA HIS A 109 17.46 -3.18 4.38
C HIS A 109 18.57 -4.00 5.07
N ILE A 110 18.81 -3.77 6.38
CA ILE A 110 19.78 -4.54 7.17
C ILE A 110 19.40 -6.03 7.20
N TYR A 111 18.13 -6.34 7.44
CA TYR A 111 17.62 -7.71 7.41
C TYR A 111 17.85 -8.37 6.04
N SER A 112 17.60 -7.63 4.96
CA SER A 112 17.72 -8.12 3.59
C SER A 112 19.14 -8.51 3.21
N ILE A 113 20.17 -7.96 3.85
CA ILE A 113 21.58 -8.36 3.64
C ILE A 113 21.77 -9.86 3.90
N GLY A 114 21.19 -10.37 5.00
CA GLY A 114 21.25 -11.81 5.30
C GLY A 114 20.30 -12.62 4.45
N TYR A 115 19.04 -12.18 4.33
CA TYR A 115 17.98 -12.93 3.65
C TYR A 115 18.25 -13.19 2.17
N MET A 116 18.81 -12.20 1.44
CA MET A 116 19.06 -12.29 -0.01
C MET A 116 20.52 -12.69 -0.36
N SER A 117 21.35 -13.04 0.61
CA SER A 117 22.80 -13.24 0.43
C SER A 117 23.18 -14.26 -0.66
N HIS A 118 22.30 -15.20 -0.96
CA HIS A 118 22.52 -16.27 -1.94
C HIS A 118 21.78 -16.03 -3.29
N ASP A 119 21.06 -14.91 -3.46
CA ASP A 119 20.28 -14.64 -4.67
C ASP A 119 21.14 -14.00 -5.78
N GLU A 120 21.00 -14.52 -7.01
CA GLU A 120 21.71 -13.98 -8.19
C GLU A 120 21.34 -12.53 -8.50
N GLY A 121 20.13 -12.10 -8.14
CA GLY A 121 19.58 -10.76 -8.37
C GLY A 121 19.88 -9.75 -7.25
N TYR A 122 20.83 -10.03 -6.36
CA TYR A 122 21.08 -9.26 -5.13
C TYR A 122 21.17 -7.74 -5.34
N ALA A 123 22.00 -7.27 -6.26
CA ALA A 123 22.15 -5.83 -6.53
C ALA A 123 20.89 -5.21 -7.11
N ARG A 124 20.18 -5.93 -8.01
CA ARG A 124 18.89 -5.50 -8.56
C ARG A 124 17.82 -5.39 -7.47
N TYR A 125 17.80 -6.34 -6.54
CA TYR A 125 16.91 -6.31 -5.40
C TYR A 125 17.10 -5.03 -4.57
N PHE A 126 18.32 -4.72 -4.18
CA PHE A 126 18.62 -3.52 -3.39
C PHE A 126 18.40 -2.23 -4.17
N ALA A 127 18.63 -2.21 -5.48
CA ALA A 127 18.28 -1.08 -6.31
C ALA A 127 16.77 -0.81 -6.23
N TYR A 128 15.92 -1.82 -6.46
CA TYR A 128 14.46 -1.64 -6.39
C TYR A 128 13.96 -1.27 -5.00
N LEU A 129 14.59 -1.81 -3.95
CA LEU A 129 14.22 -1.51 -2.56
C LEU A 129 14.51 -0.04 -2.21
N ASN A 130 15.67 0.48 -2.63
CA ASN A 130 16.03 1.89 -2.47
C ASN A 130 15.11 2.82 -3.27
N LEU A 131 14.79 2.46 -4.53
CA LEU A 131 13.85 3.23 -5.35
C LEU A 131 12.46 3.29 -4.71
N PHE A 132 12.04 2.20 -4.08
CA PHE A 132 10.78 2.14 -3.36
C PHE A 132 10.74 3.13 -2.19
N VAL A 133 11.79 3.17 -1.37
CA VAL A 133 11.90 4.12 -0.25
C VAL A 133 11.90 5.56 -0.76
N PHE A 134 12.65 5.86 -1.83
CA PHE A 134 12.63 7.16 -2.49
C PHE A 134 11.22 7.56 -2.92
N ALA A 135 10.52 6.69 -3.67
CA ALA A 135 9.18 6.96 -4.17
C ALA A 135 8.18 7.21 -3.02
N MET A 136 8.28 6.42 -1.93
CA MET A 136 7.42 6.61 -0.77
C MET A 136 7.71 7.91 -0.02
N LEU A 137 8.97 8.33 0.05
CA LEU A 137 9.36 9.63 0.62
C LEU A 137 8.85 10.79 -0.24
N MET A 138 8.89 10.68 -1.58
CA MET A 138 8.29 11.67 -2.47
C MET A 138 6.77 11.76 -2.29
N LEU A 139 6.09 10.63 -2.03
CA LEU A 139 4.66 10.60 -1.75
C LEU A 139 4.32 11.42 -0.50
N VAL A 140 5.04 11.22 0.61
CA VAL A 140 4.70 11.83 1.89
C VAL A 140 5.27 13.23 2.09
N LEU A 141 6.34 13.57 1.39
CA LEU A 141 6.98 14.89 1.47
C LEU A 141 6.61 15.82 0.31
N GLY A 142 5.84 15.36 -0.68
CA GLY A 142 5.40 16.21 -1.79
C GLY A 142 4.55 17.40 -1.32
N ASP A 143 4.73 18.57 -1.94
CA ASP A 143 4.07 19.83 -1.60
C ASP A 143 2.68 20.00 -2.22
N SER A 144 2.28 19.06 -3.05
CA SER A 144 1.03 19.10 -3.82
C SER A 144 0.44 17.70 -4.04
N LEU A 145 -0.85 17.64 -4.38
CA LEU A 145 -1.50 16.39 -4.80
C LEU A 145 -0.82 15.75 -6.02
N LEU A 146 -0.23 16.56 -6.90
CA LEU A 146 0.46 16.03 -8.09
C LEU A 146 1.82 15.42 -7.72
N THR A 147 2.61 16.04 -6.82
CA THR A 147 3.87 15.48 -6.33
C THR A 147 3.60 14.21 -5.48
N LEU A 148 2.52 14.22 -4.67
CA LEU A 148 2.04 13.01 -3.98
C LEU A 148 1.72 11.91 -4.99
N PHE A 149 1.00 12.23 -6.09
CA PHE A 149 0.64 11.27 -7.11
C PHE A 149 1.86 10.71 -7.86
N LEU A 150 2.90 11.50 -8.09
CA LEU A 150 4.16 11.00 -8.64
C LEU A 150 4.78 9.90 -7.74
N GLY A 151 4.85 10.15 -6.43
CA GLY A 151 5.30 9.14 -5.47
C GLY A 151 4.38 7.93 -5.43
N TRP A 152 3.07 8.14 -5.54
CA TRP A 152 2.01 7.12 -5.60
C TRP A 152 2.18 6.15 -6.78
N GLU A 153 2.50 6.68 -7.95
CA GLU A 153 2.82 5.89 -9.14
C GLU A 153 4.19 5.20 -9.00
N GLY A 154 5.15 5.89 -8.41
CA GLY A 154 6.48 5.36 -8.16
C GLY A 154 6.46 4.12 -7.25
N VAL A 155 5.72 4.14 -6.14
CA VAL A 155 5.56 2.94 -5.28
C VAL A 155 4.79 1.83 -5.98
N GLY A 156 3.85 2.16 -6.87
CA GLY A 156 3.16 1.20 -7.73
C GLY A 156 4.11 0.46 -8.66
N LEU A 157 4.97 1.18 -9.36
CA LEU A 157 6.01 0.61 -10.22
C LEU A 157 6.99 -0.26 -9.43
N CYS A 158 7.49 0.24 -8.30
CA CYS A 158 8.43 -0.51 -7.47
C CYS A 158 7.82 -1.80 -6.92
N SER A 159 6.54 -1.77 -6.52
CA SER A 159 5.83 -2.96 -6.07
C SER A 159 5.70 -4.00 -7.18
N TYR A 160 5.38 -3.60 -8.41
CA TYR A 160 5.36 -4.48 -9.58
C TYR A 160 6.69 -5.20 -9.78
N LEU A 161 7.80 -4.43 -9.77
CA LEU A 161 9.16 -4.96 -9.95
C LEU A 161 9.59 -5.90 -8.82
N LEU A 162 9.17 -5.62 -7.59
CA LEU A 162 9.55 -6.38 -6.40
C LEU A 162 8.65 -7.61 -6.17
N ILE A 163 7.35 -7.55 -6.48
CA ILE A 163 6.45 -8.71 -6.43
C ILE A 163 6.86 -9.71 -7.51
N GLY A 164 7.12 -9.23 -8.73
CA GLY A 164 7.61 -10.01 -9.85
C GLY A 164 9.13 -10.24 -9.84
N PHE A 165 9.82 -10.09 -8.72
CA PHE A 165 11.29 -10.11 -8.65
C PHE A 165 11.90 -11.39 -9.24
N TRP A 166 11.33 -12.54 -8.91
CA TRP A 166 11.70 -13.84 -9.51
C TRP A 166 10.93 -14.08 -10.81
N TYR A 167 11.15 -13.22 -11.81
CA TYR A 167 10.41 -13.15 -13.07
C TYR A 167 10.54 -14.40 -13.96
N LYS A 168 11.49 -15.28 -13.69
CA LYS A 168 11.60 -16.57 -14.37
C LYS A 168 10.38 -17.48 -14.10
N HIS A 169 9.65 -17.23 -13.01
CA HIS A 169 8.43 -17.96 -12.65
C HIS A 169 7.19 -17.16 -13.08
N LEU A 170 6.40 -17.72 -14.01
CA LEU A 170 5.23 -17.05 -14.58
C LEU A 170 4.19 -16.63 -13.52
N ASN A 171 4.01 -17.42 -12.45
CA ASN A 171 3.10 -17.10 -11.38
C ASN A 171 3.49 -15.80 -10.67
N ASN A 172 4.78 -15.53 -10.49
CA ASN A 172 5.26 -14.32 -9.83
C ASN A 172 5.10 -13.08 -10.72
N THR A 173 5.33 -13.21 -12.03
CA THR A 173 5.10 -12.13 -13.00
C THR A 173 3.60 -11.82 -13.11
N ASN A 174 2.75 -12.82 -13.13
CA ASN A 174 1.29 -12.65 -13.13
C ASN A 174 0.81 -11.97 -11.83
N ALA A 175 1.38 -12.32 -10.68
CA ALA A 175 1.06 -11.66 -9.41
C ALA A 175 1.46 -10.19 -9.42
N GLY A 176 2.66 -9.85 -9.94
CA GLY A 176 3.12 -8.48 -10.12
C GLY A 176 2.19 -7.70 -11.07
N MET A 177 1.85 -8.27 -12.21
CA MET A 177 0.94 -7.67 -13.18
C MET A 177 -0.46 -7.44 -12.59
N LYS A 178 -1.02 -8.42 -11.88
CA LYS A 178 -2.30 -8.28 -11.17
C LYS A 178 -2.26 -7.12 -10.18
N ALA A 179 -1.19 -7.02 -9.38
CA ALA A 179 -1.01 -5.92 -8.43
C ALA A 179 -0.95 -4.57 -9.16
N PHE A 180 -0.19 -4.47 -10.25
CA PHE A 180 -0.07 -3.23 -11.01
C PHE A 180 -1.41 -2.80 -11.62
N ILE A 181 -2.13 -3.71 -12.30
CA ILE A 181 -3.40 -3.39 -12.97
C ILE A 181 -4.48 -3.03 -11.96
N ALA A 182 -4.63 -3.79 -10.86
CA ALA A 182 -5.63 -3.49 -9.83
C ALA A 182 -5.40 -2.12 -9.20
N ASN A 183 -4.13 -1.77 -8.93
CA ASN A 183 -3.77 -0.44 -8.45
C ASN A 183 -4.05 0.64 -9.49
N ARG A 184 -3.81 0.39 -10.79
CA ARG A 184 -4.06 1.36 -11.88
C ARG A 184 -5.54 1.72 -12.01
N VAL A 185 -6.45 0.77 -11.75
CA VAL A 185 -7.89 1.07 -11.66
C VAL A 185 -8.17 2.07 -10.54
N GLY A 186 -7.53 1.90 -9.37
CA GLY A 186 -7.60 2.87 -8.28
C GLY A 186 -7.00 4.23 -8.66
N ASP A 187 -5.84 4.23 -9.32
CA ASP A 187 -5.12 5.43 -9.73
C ASP A 187 -5.93 6.29 -10.71
N PHE A 188 -6.75 5.65 -11.58
CA PHE A 188 -7.71 6.37 -12.41
C PHE A 188 -8.74 7.15 -11.57
N GLY A 189 -9.30 6.50 -10.54
CA GLY A 189 -10.17 7.20 -9.59
C GLY A 189 -9.47 8.38 -8.91
N PHE A 190 -8.23 8.17 -8.45
CA PHE A 190 -7.42 9.25 -7.86
C PHE A 190 -7.26 10.45 -8.79
N MET A 191 -6.92 10.21 -10.07
CA MET A 191 -6.77 11.28 -11.08
C MET A 191 -8.08 12.07 -11.27
N VAL A 192 -9.22 11.38 -11.37
CA VAL A 192 -10.52 12.06 -11.48
C VAL A 192 -10.78 12.91 -10.23
N GLY A 193 -10.51 12.38 -9.02
CA GLY A 193 -10.63 13.13 -7.78
C GLY A 193 -9.74 14.37 -7.75
N MET A 194 -8.49 14.24 -8.20
CA MET A 194 -7.54 15.35 -8.32
C MET A 194 -8.02 16.42 -9.31
N PHE A 195 -8.62 16.02 -10.45
CA PHE A 195 -9.18 16.96 -11.41
C PHE A 195 -10.39 17.71 -10.83
N LEU A 196 -11.26 17.05 -10.06
CA LEU A 196 -12.38 17.68 -9.38
C LEU A 196 -11.92 18.68 -8.32
N VAL A 197 -10.87 18.34 -7.55
CA VAL A 197 -10.22 19.26 -6.60
C VAL A 197 -9.67 20.47 -7.33
N PHE A 198 -8.92 20.26 -8.43
CA PHE A 198 -8.39 21.37 -9.24
C PHE A 198 -9.50 22.22 -9.84
N TRP A 199 -10.57 21.61 -10.34
CA TRP A 199 -11.71 22.34 -10.90
C TRP A 199 -12.35 23.29 -9.88
N HIS A 200 -12.40 22.87 -8.61
CA HIS A 200 -13.03 23.66 -7.56
C HIS A 200 -12.10 24.75 -7.00
N PHE A 201 -10.85 24.43 -6.74
CA PHE A 201 -9.91 25.30 -6.04
C PHE A 201 -8.92 26.03 -6.97
N GLY A 202 -8.78 25.62 -8.22
CA GLY A 202 -7.82 26.18 -9.18
C GLY A 202 -6.35 25.85 -8.88
N THR A 203 -6.08 25.03 -7.87
CA THR A 203 -4.74 24.67 -7.42
C THR A 203 -4.69 23.22 -6.93
N LEU A 204 -3.49 22.64 -6.90
CA LEU A 204 -3.21 21.32 -6.29
C LEU A 204 -2.19 21.40 -5.14
N SER A 205 -1.61 22.58 -4.89
CA SER A 205 -0.66 22.79 -3.79
C SER A 205 -1.37 22.85 -2.45
N TYR A 206 -0.78 22.23 -1.41
CA TYR A 206 -1.43 22.16 -0.09
C TYR A 206 -1.43 23.49 0.63
N ALA A 207 -0.30 24.19 0.63
CA ALA A 207 -0.04 25.39 1.42
C ALA A 207 0.19 26.63 0.55
N GLY A 208 0.29 27.79 1.20
CA GLY A 208 0.41 29.11 0.58
C GLY A 208 -0.93 29.84 0.51
N ASP A 209 -0.91 31.12 0.18
CA ASP A 209 -2.11 31.99 0.15
C ASP A 209 -3.15 31.51 -0.88
N THR A 210 -2.71 30.83 -1.93
CA THR A 210 -3.54 30.24 -2.99
C THR A 210 -3.61 28.71 -2.89
N GLY A 211 -3.17 28.13 -1.77
CA GLY A 211 -3.16 26.68 -1.57
C GLY A 211 -4.56 26.11 -1.27
N LEU A 212 -4.67 24.79 -1.33
CA LEU A 212 -5.93 24.07 -1.05
C LEU A 212 -6.49 24.34 0.34
N MET A 213 -5.61 24.43 1.36
CA MET A 213 -6.04 24.72 2.74
C MET A 213 -6.66 26.10 2.86
N SER A 214 -5.99 27.13 2.31
CA SER A 214 -6.49 28.51 2.31
C SER A 214 -7.73 28.67 1.45
N GLY A 215 -7.80 27.98 0.31
CA GLY A 215 -8.96 27.96 -0.57
C GLY A 215 -10.19 27.33 0.10
N MET A 216 -10.00 26.25 0.86
CA MET A 216 -11.09 25.61 1.61
C MET A 216 -11.58 26.52 2.75
N GLN A 217 -10.66 27.13 3.50
CA GLN A 217 -11.02 28.06 4.56
C GLN A 217 -11.83 29.26 4.01
N ALA A 218 -11.37 29.86 2.91
CA ALA A 218 -12.11 30.95 2.25
C ALA A 218 -13.50 30.51 1.75
N ALA A 219 -13.67 29.29 1.25
CA ALA A 219 -14.95 28.76 0.83
C ALA A 219 -15.91 28.57 2.03
N VAL A 220 -15.41 28.11 3.17
CA VAL A 220 -16.17 27.96 4.42
C VAL A 220 -16.61 29.32 4.94
N GLU A 221 -15.70 30.29 5.06
CA GLU A 221 -15.98 31.66 5.53
C GLU A 221 -16.99 32.37 4.63
N ALA A 222 -16.95 32.11 3.32
CA ALA A 222 -17.90 32.67 2.36
C ALA A 222 -19.25 31.94 2.31
N GLY A 223 -19.40 30.81 3.01
CA GLY A 223 -20.59 29.94 2.93
C GLY A 223 -20.82 29.32 1.54
N LYS A 224 -19.76 29.14 0.74
CA LYS A 224 -19.79 28.67 -0.65
C LYS A 224 -19.21 27.26 -0.83
N VAL A 225 -19.34 26.42 0.18
CA VAL A 225 -18.84 25.02 0.11
C VAL A 225 -19.79 24.19 -0.76
N ASP A 226 -19.31 23.72 -1.92
CA ASP A 226 -20.06 22.76 -2.74
C ASP A 226 -19.88 21.34 -2.21
N THR A 227 -20.70 20.95 -1.26
CA THR A 227 -20.65 19.62 -0.62
C THR A 227 -20.87 18.47 -1.60
N THR A 228 -21.63 18.68 -2.69
CA THR A 228 -21.87 17.66 -3.71
C THR A 228 -20.59 17.37 -4.50
N LEU A 229 -19.91 18.42 -4.97
CA LEU A 229 -18.65 18.28 -5.68
C LEU A 229 -17.57 17.68 -4.77
N LEU A 230 -17.47 18.14 -3.51
CA LEU A 230 -16.52 17.60 -2.55
C LEU A 230 -16.78 16.13 -2.24
N ASN A 231 -18.04 15.69 -2.13
CA ASN A 231 -18.37 14.27 -1.98
C ASN A 231 -17.84 13.44 -3.16
N TRP A 232 -18.05 13.87 -4.40
CA TRP A 232 -17.54 13.17 -5.56
C TRP A 232 -16.03 13.17 -5.62
N ALA A 233 -15.38 14.30 -5.34
CA ALA A 233 -13.92 14.40 -5.31
C ALA A 233 -13.32 13.43 -4.27
N CYS A 234 -13.85 13.44 -3.04
CA CYS A 234 -13.42 12.55 -1.96
C CYS A 234 -13.67 11.07 -2.27
N LEU A 235 -14.81 10.71 -2.87
CA LEU A 235 -15.09 9.34 -3.30
C LEU A 235 -14.12 8.88 -4.38
N CYS A 236 -13.82 9.71 -5.36
CA CYS A 236 -12.84 9.40 -6.41
C CYS A 236 -11.42 9.24 -5.83
N LEU A 237 -10.99 10.12 -4.92
CA LEU A 237 -9.74 9.96 -4.19
C LEU A 237 -9.72 8.67 -3.35
N PHE A 238 -10.85 8.32 -2.72
CA PHE A 238 -10.98 7.09 -1.94
C PHE A 238 -10.91 5.82 -2.82
N ILE A 239 -11.42 5.84 -4.06
CA ILE A 239 -11.20 4.75 -5.02
C ILE A 239 -9.70 4.53 -5.24
N GLY A 240 -8.91 5.60 -5.36
CA GLY A 240 -7.45 5.52 -5.37
C GLY A 240 -6.88 4.86 -4.12
N ALA A 241 -7.39 5.28 -2.95
CA ALA A 241 -7.01 4.67 -1.67
C ALA A 241 -7.38 3.18 -1.59
N CYS A 242 -8.54 2.77 -2.11
CA CYS A 242 -8.93 1.36 -2.17
C CYS A 242 -7.94 0.52 -2.99
N GLY A 243 -7.35 1.07 -4.05
CA GLY A 243 -6.30 0.42 -4.83
C GLY A 243 -5.05 0.15 -3.99
N LYS A 244 -4.36 1.19 -3.54
CA LYS A 244 -3.08 1.06 -2.81
C LYS A 244 -3.25 0.41 -1.43
N SER A 245 -4.32 0.74 -0.72
CA SER A 245 -4.56 0.22 0.64
C SER A 245 -5.46 -1.02 0.65
N ALA A 246 -5.65 -1.66 -0.50
CA ALA A 246 -6.33 -2.95 -0.63
C ALA A 246 -7.68 -3.03 0.12
N GLN A 247 -8.53 -2.02 -0.03
CA GLN A 247 -9.89 -2.04 0.47
C GLN A 247 -10.84 -2.66 -0.57
N ILE A 248 -11.97 -3.15 -0.13
CA ILE A 248 -13.03 -3.60 -1.04
C ILE A 248 -13.40 -2.43 -1.97
N PRO A 249 -13.50 -2.67 -3.30
CA PRO A 249 -13.39 -3.92 -4.03
C PRO A 249 -11.99 -4.27 -4.54
N LEU A 250 -10.95 -3.43 -4.39
CA LEU A 250 -9.65 -3.55 -5.04
C LEU A 250 -8.58 -4.31 -4.21
N PHE A 251 -8.96 -5.13 -3.23
CA PHE A 251 -8.05 -5.84 -2.30
C PHE A 251 -7.35 -7.08 -2.89
N VAL A 252 -7.84 -7.61 -4.01
CA VAL A 252 -7.50 -8.96 -4.54
C VAL A 252 -6.03 -9.17 -4.90
N TRP A 253 -5.27 -8.10 -5.09
CA TRP A 253 -3.86 -8.18 -5.44
C TRP A 253 -2.93 -8.44 -4.24
N LEU A 254 -3.34 -7.99 -3.04
CA LEU A 254 -2.46 -7.95 -1.88
C LEU A 254 -2.02 -9.34 -1.39
N PRO A 255 -2.90 -10.37 -1.31
CA PRO A 255 -2.50 -11.72 -0.95
C PRO A 255 -1.59 -12.38 -1.99
N ASP A 256 -1.73 -12.03 -3.26
CA ASP A 256 -0.89 -12.57 -4.34
C ASP A 256 0.49 -11.88 -4.39
N ALA A 257 0.60 -10.68 -3.81
CA ALA A 257 1.88 -9.98 -3.62
C ALA A 257 2.90 -10.77 -2.75
N MET A 258 2.44 -11.83 -2.08
CA MET A 258 3.31 -12.77 -1.34
C MET A 258 4.26 -13.58 -2.24
N ALA A 259 4.12 -13.51 -3.55
CA ALA A 259 5.03 -14.11 -4.54
C ALA A 259 6.45 -13.52 -4.51
N GLY A 260 6.61 -12.28 -4.04
CA GLY A 260 7.91 -11.63 -3.88
C GLY A 260 8.69 -12.08 -2.64
N PRO A 261 9.98 -11.66 -2.52
CA PRO A 261 10.80 -11.93 -1.34
C PRO A 261 10.16 -11.40 -0.05
N THR A 262 10.32 -12.12 1.06
CA THR A 262 9.62 -11.77 2.32
C THR A 262 9.96 -10.37 2.86
N PRO A 263 11.21 -9.83 2.77
CA PRO A 263 11.47 -8.46 3.20
C PRO A 263 10.74 -7.39 2.34
N VAL A 264 10.46 -7.70 1.06
CA VAL A 264 9.58 -6.85 0.23
C VAL A 264 8.18 -6.84 0.78
N SER A 265 7.64 -8.02 1.17
CA SER A 265 6.34 -8.10 1.81
C SER A 265 6.31 -7.27 3.11
N ALA A 266 7.37 -7.33 3.93
CA ALA A 266 7.48 -6.48 5.11
C ALA A 266 7.44 -4.98 4.75
N LEU A 267 8.18 -4.54 3.73
CA LEU A 267 8.23 -3.13 3.32
C LEU A 267 6.86 -2.65 2.80
N ILE A 268 6.27 -3.38 1.85
CA ILE A 268 4.96 -3.03 1.25
C ILE A 268 3.86 -2.96 2.31
N HIS A 269 3.81 -3.95 3.22
CA HIS A 269 2.67 -4.16 4.11
C HIS A 269 2.78 -3.46 5.47
N ALA A 270 4.00 -3.09 5.93
CA ALA A 270 4.15 -2.50 7.24
C ALA A 270 4.05 -0.97 7.23
N ALA A 271 4.86 -0.30 6.41
CA ALA A 271 5.16 1.11 6.59
C ALA A 271 5.01 1.97 5.33
N THR A 272 4.72 1.37 4.16
CA THR A 272 4.85 2.09 2.90
C THR A 272 3.57 2.03 2.04
N MET A 273 3.59 1.35 0.90
CA MET A 273 2.57 1.42 -0.15
C MET A 273 1.14 1.30 0.35
N VAL A 274 0.86 0.31 1.22
CA VAL A 274 -0.50 0.07 1.70
C VAL A 274 -1.01 1.15 2.67
N THR A 275 -0.12 1.95 3.26
CA THR A 275 -0.48 3.07 4.13
C THR A 275 -0.69 4.39 3.37
N ALA A 276 -0.35 4.42 2.07
CA ALA A 276 -0.46 5.61 1.22
C ALA A 276 -1.90 6.15 1.14
N GLY A 277 -2.90 5.27 1.08
CA GLY A 277 -4.31 5.69 1.06
C GLY A 277 -4.74 6.37 2.36
N ILE A 278 -4.30 5.86 3.51
CA ILE A 278 -4.56 6.52 4.81
C ILE A 278 -3.85 7.87 4.88
N TYR A 279 -2.58 7.92 4.42
CA TYR A 279 -1.85 9.20 4.35
C TYR A 279 -2.61 10.24 3.51
N MET A 280 -3.08 9.86 2.32
CA MET A 280 -3.82 10.76 1.42
C MET A 280 -5.12 11.26 2.07
N VAL A 281 -5.93 10.37 2.67
CA VAL A 281 -7.17 10.76 3.36
C VAL A 281 -6.86 11.68 4.56
N ALA A 282 -5.84 11.35 5.34
CA ALA A 282 -5.40 12.19 6.46
C ALA A 282 -4.84 13.53 5.98
N ARG A 283 -4.07 13.56 4.88
CA ARG A 283 -3.54 14.80 4.28
C ARG A 283 -4.66 15.72 3.78
N MET A 284 -5.70 15.14 3.21
CA MET A 284 -6.85 15.88 2.68
C MET A 284 -8.01 16.01 3.69
N ASN A 285 -7.74 15.85 5.00
CA ASN A 285 -8.74 15.88 6.06
C ASN A 285 -9.66 17.11 5.98
N PHE A 286 -9.09 18.29 5.69
CA PHE A 286 -9.80 19.57 5.58
C PHE A 286 -10.83 19.60 4.43
N VAL A 287 -10.73 18.69 3.45
CA VAL A 287 -11.76 18.49 2.40
C VAL A 287 -12.71 17.38 2.82
N PHE A 288 -12.18 16.25 3.32
CA PHE A 288 -12.99 15.08 3.68
C PHE A 288 -14.02 15.36 4.76
N VAL A 289 -13.71 16.19 5.77
CA VAL A 289 -14.67 16.54 6.84
C VAL A 289 -15.94 17.23 6.34
N HIS A 290 -15.90 17.87 5.17
CA HIS A 290 -17.06 18.49 4.52
C HIS A 290 -17.81 17.55 3.56
N ALA A 291 -17.32 16.32 3.38
CA ALA A 291 -17.88 15.30 2.49
C ALA A 291 -18.50 14.14 3.31
N GLU A 292 -19.60 14.40 4.02
CA GLU A 292 -20.20 13.46 4.99
C GLU A 292 -20.56 12.11 4.38
N THR A 293 -21.11 12.11 3.15
CA THR A 293 -21.42 10.86 2.42
C THR A 293 -20.16 10.06 2.13
N ALA A 294 -19.09 10.71 1.68
CA ALA A 294 -17.82 10.06 1.42
C ALA A 294 -17.21 9.49 2.71
N MET A 295 -17.25 10.25 3.82
CA MET A 295 -16.75 9.79 5.12
C MET A 295 -17.53 8.56 5.61
N THR A 296 -18.84 8.54 5.46
CA THR A 296 -19.68 7.38 5.79
C THR A 296 -19.28 6.15 4.96
N ILE A 297 -19.08 6.31 3.65
CA ILE A 297 -18.66 5.22 2.76
C ILE A 297 -17.24 4.73 3.15
N VAL A 298 -16.33 5.62 3.48
CA VAL A 298 -14.99 5.27 3.96
C VAL A 298 -15.07 4.42 5.24
N ALA A 299 -15.88 4.83 6.22
CA ALA A 299 -16.04 4.11 7.48
C ALA A 299 -16.63 2.69 7.26
N VAL A 300 -17.72 2.60 6.49
CA VAL A 300 -18.40 1.32 6.21
C VAL A 300 -17.52 0.38 5.41
N THR A 301 -16.86 0.89 4.37
CA THR A 301 -15.92 0.09 3.56
C THR A 301 -14.76 -0.42 4.42
N GLY A 302 -14.20 0.43 5.29
CA GLY A 302 -13.16 0.04 6.24
C GLY A 302 -13.61 -1.09 7.16
N GLY A 303 -14.77 -0.95 7.80
CA GLY A 303 -15.33 -1.98 8.69
C GLY A 303 -15.65 -3.29 7.98
N ALA A 304 -16.28 -3.23 6.80
CA ALA A 304 -16.56 -4.40 5.98
C ALA A 304 -15.26 -5.12 5.55
N THR A 305 -14.26 -4.36 5.11
CA THR A 305 -12.95 -4.91 4.71
C THR A 305 -12.25 -5.56 5.89
N ALA A 306 -12.30 -4.94 7.08
CA ALA A 306 -11.67 -5.48 8.29
C ALA A 306 -12.22 -6.87 8.64
N LEU A 307 -13.53 -7.03 8.65
CA LEU A 307 -14.19 -8.30 8.96
C LEU A 307 -13.98 -9.33 7.84
N PHE A 308 -14.18 -8.92 6.59
CA PHE A 308 -14.05 -9.79 5.43
C PHE A 308 -12.64 -10.41 5.36
N ALA A 309 -11.60 -9.59 5.41
CA ALA A 309 -10.22 -10.08 5.38
C ALA A 309 -9.86 -10.89 6.65
N GLY A 310 -10.35 -10.46 7.82
CA GLY A 310 -10.17 -11.17 9.07
C GLY A 310 -10.72 -12.60 9.01
N SER A 311 -11.91 -12.79 8.44
CA SER A 311 -12.54 -14.12 8.30
C SER A 311 -11.76 -15.05 7.36
N ILE A 312 -11.19 -14.55 6.28
CA ILE A 312 -10.34 -15.34 5.37
C ILE A 312 -9.05 -15.76 6.09
N GLY A 313 -8.46 -14.87 6.90
CA GLY A 313 -7.25 -15.15 7.69
C GLY A 313 -7.38 -16.34 8.64
N LEU A 314 -8.60 -16.68 9.11
CA LEU A 314 -8.86 -17.81 9.99
C LEU A 314 -8.44 -19.16 9.41
N VAL A 315 -8.51 -19.32 8.08
CA VAL A 315 -8.35 -20.62 7.41
C VAL A 315 -7.12 -20.73 6.51
N GLN A 316 -6.45 -19.61 6.18
CA GLN A 316 -5.27 -19.64 5.31
C GLN A 316 -4.16 -20.52 5.89
N ARG A 317 -3.48 -21.29 5.03
CA ARG A 317 -2.43 -22.24 5.44
C ARG A 317 -1.03 -21.63 5.36
N ASP A 318 -0.82 -20.78 4.39
CA ASP A 318 0.43 -20.08 4.12
C ASP A 318 0.64 -18.95 5.15
N ILE A 319 1.79 -18.99 5.85
CA ILE A 319 2.15 -18.02 6.91
C ILE A 319 2.16 -16.58 6.38
N LYS A 320 2.65 -16.32 5.15
CA LYS A 320 2.68 -15.00 4.53
C LYS A 320 1.26 -14.55 4.14
N LYS A 321 0.40 -15.46 3.63
CA LYS A 321 -0.97 -15.13 3.25
C LYS A 321 -1.83 -14.78 4.46
N VAL A 322 -1.68 -15.46 5.61
CA VAL A 322 -2.35 -15.07 6.86
C VAL A 322 -2.00 -13.62 7.21
N LEU A 323 -0.70 -13.26 7.14
CA LEU A 323 -0.23 -11.91 7.44
C LEU A 323 -0.69 -10.89 6.40
N ALA A 324 -0.84 -11.26 5.13
CA ALA A 324 -1.39 -10.40 4.08
C ALA A 324 -2.87 -10.07 4.38
N TYR A 325 -3.71 -11.07 4.64
CA TYR A 325 -5.12 -10.83 5.01
C TYR A 325 -5.25 -10.06 6.32
N SER A 326 -4.35 -10.32 7.28
CA SER A 326 -4.32 -9.52 8.50
C SER A 326 -3.92 -8.06 8.23
N THR A 327 -3.12 -7.77 7.20
CA THR A 327 -2.81 -6.40 6.78
C THR A 327 -4.04 -5.72 6.19
N VAL A 328 -4.76 -6.37 5.25
CA VAL A 328 -6.02 -5.86 4.70
C VAL A 328 -7.01 -5.53 5.82
N SER A 329 -7.13 -6.42 6.82
CA SER A 329 -7.99 -6.21 7.98
C SER A 329 -7.58 -5.01 8.83
N GLN A 330 -6.27 -4.84 9.12
CA GLN A 330 -5.81 -3.68 9.92
C GLN A 330 -5.94 -2.36 9.16
N LEU A 331 -5.73 -2.34 7.85
CA LEU A 331 -6.02 -1.17 7.00
C LEU A 331 -7.51 -0.82 7.07
N GLY A 332 -8.39 -1.83 7.11
CA GLY A 332 -9.82 -1.62 7.35
C GLY A 332 -10.08 -0.85 8.66
N PHE A 333 -9.43 -1.21 9.77
CA PHE A 333 -9.52 -0.44 11.03
C PHE A 333 -9.06 1.02 10.88
N MET A 334 -8.00 1.26 10.10
CA MET A 334 -7.53 2.62 9.84
C MET A 334 -8.57 3.45 9.07
N PHE A 335 -9.20 2.87 8.04
CA PHE A 335 -10.27 3.54 7.31
C PHE A 335 -11.55 3.70 8.12
N MET A 336 -11.88 2.76 9.03
CA MET A 336 -12.95 2.98 10.03
C MET A 336 -12.69 4.26 10.82
N ALA A 337 -11.50 4.41 11.39
CA ALA A 337 -11.14 5.59 12.17
C ALA A 337 -11.18 6.87 11.31
N ALA A 338 -10.57 6.85 10.12
CA ALA A 338 -10.56 7.99 9.22
C ALA A 338 -11.97 8.43 8.82
N GLY A 339 -12.85 7.47 8.44
CA GLY A 339 -14.22 7.73 8.06
C GLY A 339 -15.12 8.22 9.22
N LEU A 340 -14.73 7.93 10.46
CA LEU A 340 -15.37 8.49 11.66
C LEU A 340 -14.83 9.89 12.04
N GLY A 341 -13.93 10.49 11.24
CA GLY A 341 -13.30 11.77 11.51
C GLY A 341 -12.09 11.69 12.45
N GLN A 342 -11.74 10.49 12.93
CA GLN A 342 -10.66 10.26 13.88
C GLN A 342 -9.33 10.01 13.16
N PHE A 343 -8.87 11.00 12.38
CA PHE A 343 -7.66 10.88 11.54
C PHE A 343 -6.40 10.62 12.38
N HIS A 344 -6.30 11.20 13.58
CA HIS A 344 -5.17 10.97 14.48
C HIS A 344 -5.08 9.50 14.93
N LEU A 345 -6.23 8.82 15.18
CA LEU A 345 -6.27 7.40 15.52
C LEU A 345 -5.89 6.53 14.31
N ALA A 346 -6.34 6.90 13.11
CA ALA A 346 -5.95 6.22 11.88
C ALA A 346 -4.43 6.28 11.68
N VAL A 347 -3.82 7.45 11.80
CA VAL A 347 -2.36 7.65 11.68
C VAL A 347 -1.60 6.96 12.82
N PHE A 348 -2.12 7.01 14.05
CA PHE A 348 -1.52 6.29 15.16
C PHE A 348 -1.54 4.77 14.95
N HIS A 349 -2.63 4.24 14.40
CA HIS A 349 -2.69 2.82 14.08
C HIS A 349 -1.71 2.45 12.95
N VAL A 350 -1.47 3.34 11.97
CA VAL A 350 -0.36 3.15 10.99
C VAL A 350 0.97 3.07 11.71
N PHE A 351 1.24 3.96 12.67
CA PHE A 351 2.49 4.01 13.41
C PHE A 351 2.75 2.71 14.20
N THR A 352 1.79 2.26 14.98
CA THR A 352 1.89 1.01 15.74
C THR A 352 1.96 -0.21 14.81
N HIS A 353 1.14 -0.23 13.76
CA HIS A 353 1.07 -1.27 12.76
C HIS A 353 2.42 -1.49 12.07
N ALA A 354 3.13 -0.42 11.75
CA ALA A 354 4.41 -0.49 11.08
C ALA A 354 5.44 -1.35 11.84
N PHE A 355 5.48 -1.26 13.19
CA PHE A 355 6.38 -2.08 14.01
C PHE A 355 5.97 -3.54 14.07
N PHE A 356 4.73 -3.84 14.48
CA PHE A 356 4.36 -5.24 14.66
C PHE A 356 4.18 -5.99 13.32
N LYS A 357 3.85 -5.30 12.22
CA LYS A 357 3.76 -5.95 10.91
C LYS A 357 5.11 -6.24 10.29
N ALA A 358 6.04 -5.27 10.34
CA ALA A 358 7.41 -5.54 9.91
C ALA A 358 8.00 -6.72 10.70
N LEU A 359 7.80 -6.73 12.02
CA LEU A 359 8.22 -7.82 12.90
C LEU A 359 7.66 -9.19 12.47
N LEU A 360 6.35 -9.28 12.24
CA LEU A 360 5.69 -10.53 11.87
C LEU A 360 6.09 -11.03 10.47
N PHE A 361 6.20 -10.13 9.49
CA PHE A 361 6.67 -10.52 8.16
C PHE A 361 8.14 -10.94 8.16
N LEU A 362 9.01 -10.16 8.80
CA LEU A 362 10.44 -10.53 8.88
C LEU A 362 10.63 -11.80 9.72
N GLY A 363 9.87 -11.99 10.80
CA GLY A 363 9.89 -13.23 11.58
C GLY A 363 9.43 -14.44 10.75
N SER A 364 8.39 -14.27 9.93
CA SER A 364 7.98 -15.32 8.98
C SER A 364 9.06 -15.59 7.94
N GLY A 365 9.76 -14.53 7.47
CA GLY A 365 10.92 -14.67 6.58
C GLY A 365 12.06 -15.44 7.24
N SER A 366 12.31 -15.21 8.53
CA SER A 366 13.29 -15.97 9.31
C SER A 366 12.98 -17.47 9.33
N VAL A 367 11.71 -17.84 9.58
CA VAL A 367 11.25 -19.24 9.53
C VAL A 367 11.42 -19.83 8.14
N ILE A 368 10.95 -19.14 7.10
CA ILE A 368 11.04 -19.60 5.71
C ILE A 368 12.50 -19.79 5.30
N HIS A 369 13.36 -18.82 5.59
CA HIS A 369 14.78 -18.86 5.27
C HIS A 369 15.47 -20.09 5.90
N SER A 370 15.22 -20.37 7.17
CA SER A 370 15.75 -21.55 7.85
C SER A 370 15.28 -22.86 7.21
N LEU A 371 14.00 -22.98 6.83
CA LEU A 371 13.45 -24.20 6.24
C LEU A 371 13.88 -24.39 4.77
N GLU A 372 14.09 -23.31 4.03
CA GLU A 372 14.53 -23.38 2.62
C GLU A 372 15.97 -23.85 2.46
N HIS A 373 16.81 -23.81 3.51
CA HIS A 373 18.16 -24.40 3.47
C HIS A 373 18.14 -25.90 3.12
N THR A 374 17.12 -26.61 3.54
CA THR A 374 16.97 -28.05 3.28
C THR A 374 15.93 -28.37 2.21
N LEU A 375 14.81 -27.66 2.18
CA LEU A 375 13.71 -27.88 1.24
C LEU A 375 14.00 -27.32 -0.16
N GLY A 376 14.98 -26.44 -0.29
CA GLY A 376 15.26 -25.68 -1.50
C GLY A 376 14.41 -24.42 -1.61
N HIS A 377 14.97 -23.42 -2.31
CA HIS A 377 14.35 -22.10 -2.44
C HIS A 377 13.03 -22.15 -3.19
N GLY A 378 12.02 -21.47 -2.66
CA GLY A 378 10.67 -21.40 -3.25
C GLY A 378 9.79 -22.65 -3.06
N ASN A 379 10.19 -23.60 -2.23
CA ASN A 379 9.36 -24.76 -1.92
C ASN A 379 8.12 -24.30 -1.12
N PRO A 380 6.88 -24.61 -1.58
CA PRO A 380 5.66 -24.18 -0.88
C PRO A 380 5.52 -24.77 0.53
N ASP A 381 6.19 -25.87 0.83
CA ASP A 381 6.18 -26.49 2.15
C ASP A 381 6.88 -25.65 3.22
N SER A 382 7.83 -24.79 2.82
CA SER A 382 8.49 -23.83 3.72
C SER A 382 7.54 -22.74 4.24
N GLN A 383 6.36 -22.59 3.62
CA GLN A 383 5.37 -21.58 3.96
C GLN A 383 4.09 -22.18 4.58
N ASP A 384 3.88 -23.50 4.50
CA ASP A 384 2.68 -24.18 5.03
C ASP A 384 2.79 -24.41 6.53
N MET A 385 2.06 -23.62 7.33
CA MET A 385 2.03 -23.76 8.80
C MET A 385 1.57 -25.15 9.28
N TRP A 386 0.78 -25.90 8.50
CA TRP A 386 0.35 -27.25 8.86
C TRP A 386 1.48 -28.26 8.82
N LYS A 387 2.58 -27.96 8.10
CA LYS A 387 3.81 -28.76 8.06
C LYS A 387 4.87 -28.32 9.06
N MET A 388 4.63 -27.24 9.81
CA MET A 388 5.51 -26.71 10.84
C MET A 388 5.14 -27.26 12.23
N GLY A 389 5.81 -26.81 13.27
CA GLY A 389 5.56 -27.11 14.68
C GLY A 389 6.88 -27.30 15.43
N GLY A 390 6.88 -27.04 16.74
CA GLY A 390 8.05 -27.26 17.60
C GLY A 390 9.27 -26.39 17.30
N LEU A 391 9.21 -25.41 16.38
CA LEU A 391 10.34 -24.57 15.99
C LEU A 391 10.86 -23.65 17.11
N LYS A 392 10.14 -23.54 18.23
CA LYS A 392 10.57 -22.75 19.38
C LYS A 392 11.96 -23.15 19.90
N GLU A 393 12.27 -24.45 19.89
CA GLU A 393 13.55 -24.97 20.38
C GLU A 393 14.71 -24.64 19.44
N LYS A 394 14.45 -24.57 18.14
CA LYS A 394 15.42 -24.29 17.10
C LYS A 394 15.63 -22.80 16.84
N MET A 395 14.56 -22.00 16.96
CA MET A 395 14.53 -20.58 16.62
C MET A 395 13.96 -19.74 17.78
N PRO A 396 14.60 -19.69 18.95
CA PRO A 396 14.04 -19.02 20.13
C PRO A 396 13.89 -17.50 19.95
N ILE A 397 14.84 -16.80 19.34
CA ILE A 397 14.78 -15.34 19.14
C ILE A 397 13.59 -15.02 18.20
N THR A 398 13.52 -15.72 17.08
CA THR A 398 12.40 -15.56 16.12
C THR A 398 11.07 -15.89 16.79
N CYS A 399 10.98 -16.95 17.59
CA CYS A 399 9.77 -17.32 18.30
C CYS A 399 9.30 -16.22 19.27
N TYR A 400 10.17 -15.74 20.17
CA TYR A 400 9.77 -14.75 21.18
C TYR A 400 9.43 -13.40 20.57
N THR A 401 10.17 -12.96 19.57
CA THR A 401 9.86 -11.70 18.85
C THR A 401 8.54 -11.80 18.08
N MET A 402 8.24 -12.94 17.44
CA MET A 402 6.96 -13.16 16.79
C MET A 402 5.79 -13.27 17.79
N TRP A 403 6.02 -13.78 19.00
CA TRP A 403 5.03 -13.72 20.07
C TRP A 403 4.65 -12.28 20.41
N VAL A 404 5.64 -11.39 20.59
CA VAL A 404 5.38 -9.96 20.84
C VAL A 404 4.56 -9.36 19.68
N GLY A 405 4.95 -9.63 18.44
CA GLY A 405 4.22 -9.13 17.27
C GLY A 405 2.78 -9.65 17.17
N ALA A 406 2.56 -10.93 17.47
CA ALA A 406 1.24 -11.55 17.42
C ALA A 406 0.31 -11.06 18.54
N LEU A 407 0.83 -10.87 19.75
CA LEU A 407 0.10 -10.29 20.88
C LEU A 407 -0.25 -8.81 20.60
N ALA A 408 0.70 -8.05 20.04
CA ALA A 408 0.46 -6.66 19.64
C ALA A 408 -0.62 -6.59 18.53
N LEU A 409 -0.53 -7.44 17.51
CA LEU A 409 -1.54 -7.53 16.44
C LEU A 409 -2.92 -7.91 16.99
N ALA A 410 -3.00 -8.83 17.94
CA ALA A 410 -4.25 -9.24 18.59
C ALA A 410 -4.88 -8.11 19.42
N GLY A 411 -4.10 -7.12 19.84
CA GLY A 411 -4.56 -6.04 20.71
C GLY A 411 -4.58 -6.44 22.19
N ILE A 412 -3.59 -7.21 22.62
CA ILE A 412 -3.44 -7.57 24.05
C ILE A 412 -2.97 -6.34 24.84
N PRO A 413 -3.57 -6.03 25.99
CA PRO A 413 -3.21 -4.89 26.83
C PRO A 413 -1.71 -4.78 27.12
N GLY A 414 -1.20 -3.55 27.12
CA GLY A 414 0.22 -3.27 27.37
C GLY A 414 1.10 -3.27 26.13
N LEU A 415 0.58 -3.63 24.94
CA LEU A 415 1.29 -3.63 23.67
C LEU A 415 0.72 -2.58 22.70
N ALA A 416 1.51 -2.16 21.74
CA ALA A 416 1.20 -1.03 20.85
C ALA A 416 -0.16 -1.15 20.14
N GLY A 417 -0.51 -2.34 19.66
CA GLY A 417 -1.76 -2.57 18.93
C GLY A 417 -3.02 -2.46 19.79
N PHE A 418 -2.92 -2.64 21.11
CA PHE A 418 -4.02 -2.43 22.03
C PHE A 418 -4.46 -0.97 22.02
N TYR A 419 -3.56 -0.06 22.34
CA TYR A 419 -3.88 1.37 22.48
C TYR A 419 -4.50 1.97 21.23
N SER A 420 -4.01 1.59 20.05
CA SER A 420 -4.54 2.09 18.79
C SER A 420 -5.89 1.46 18.41
N LYS A 421 -6.02 0.14 18.54
CA LYS A 421 -7.25 -0.57 18.14
C LYS A 421 -8.42 -0.31 19.09
N ASP A 422 -8.15 -0.29 20.39
CA ASP A 422 -9.15 0.00 21.41
C ASP A 422 -9.72 1.42 21.24
N ALA A 423 -8.85 2.42 21.01
CA ALA A 423 -9.26 3.78 20.74
C ALA A 423 -10.16 3.89 19.49
N ILE A 424 -9.86 3.13 18.42
CA ILE A 424 -10.69 3.09 17.21
C ILE A 424 -12.08 2.49 17.54
N LEU A 425 -12.13 1.40 18.28
CA LEU A 425 -13.40 0.79 18.69
C LEU A 425 -14.19 1.72 19.61
N TYR A 426 -13.53 2.34 20.57
CA TYR A 426 -14.16 3.31 21.45
C TYR A 426 -14.74 4.50 20.68
N SER A 427 -14.04 5.03 19.68
CA SER A 427 -14.54 6.14 18.87
C SER A 427 -15.82 5.79 18.10
N ALA A 428 -15.93 4.56 17.60
CA ALA A 428 -17.15 4.06 16.96
C ALA A 428 -18.31 3.89 17.97
N PHE A 429 -18.00 3.36 19.17
CA PHE A 429 -18.97 3.23 20.27
C PHE A 429 -19.49 4.58 20.74
N HIS A 430 -18.57 5.53 20.99
CA HIS A 430 -18.88 6.86 21.51
C HIS A 430 -19.74 7.70 20.55
N ARG A 431 -19.69 7.42 19.25
CA ARG A 431 -20.52 8.11 18.25
C ARG A 431 -22.03 8.01 18.55
N GLY A 432 -22.48 6.88 19.11
CA GLY A 432 -23.83 6.70 19.68
C GLY A 432 -24.97 6.62 18.67
N ASP A 433 -24.72 6.70 17.35
CA ASP A 433 -25.73 6.57 16.28
C ASP A 433 -25.69 5.16 15.64
N MET A 434 -26.64 4.91 14.73
CA MET A 434 -26.73 3.62 14.02
C MET A 434 -25.45 3.29 13.26
N LEU A 435 -24.81 4.27 12.64
CA LEU A 435 -23.55 4.09 11.93
C LEU A 435 -22.44 3.66 12.92
N GLY A 436 -22.31 4.37 14.05
CA GLY A 436 -21.35 4.03 15.09
C GLY A 436 -21.52 2.60 15.59
N TRP A 437 -22.75 2.17 15.87
CA TRP A 437 -23.03 0.79 16.32
C TRP A 437 -22.69 -0.27 15.27
N VAL A 438 -23.01 -0.03 14.00
CA VAL A 438 -22.66 -0.94 12.90
C VAL A 438 -21.15 -1.06 12.77
N ILE A 439 -20.44 0.07 12.76
CA ILE A 439 -18.96 0.09 12.66
C ILE A 439 -18.32 -0.58 13.87
N TYR A 440 -18.81 -0.32 15.09
CA TYR A 440 -18.35 -0.99 16.32
C TYR A 440 -18.53 -2.51 16.23
N GLY A 441 -19.71 -2.98 15.81
CA GLY A 441 -19.98 -4.42 15.64
C GLY A 441 -19.04 -5.09 14.63
N LEU A 442 -18.83 -4.46 13.47
CA LEU A 442 -17.89 -4.94 12.46
C LEU A 442 -16.45 -4.98 12.99
N GLY A 443 -16.04 -3.93 13.72
CA GLY A 443 -14.72 -3.82 14.32
C GLY A 443 -14.48 -4.89 15.40
N VAL A 444 -15.43 -5.12 16.31
CA VAL A 444 -15.33 -6.17 17.35
C VAL A 444 -15.24 -7.55 16.69
N ALA A 445 -16.08 -7.84 15.70
CA ALA A 445 -16.03 -9.12 14.97
C ALA A 445 -14.69 -9.33 14.26
N ALA A 446 -14.13 -8.28 13.65
CA ALA A 446 -12.80 -8.32 13.04
C ALA A 446 -11.69 -8.50 14.09
N ALA A 447 -11.82 -7.91 15.29
CA ALA A 447 -10.88 -8.09 16.40
C ALA A 447 -10.86 -9.54 16.91
N VAL A 448 -12.03 -10.19 17.02
CA VAL A 448 -12.16 -11.63 17.35
C VAL A 448 -11.40 -12.48 16.31
N CYS A 449 -11.63 -12.24 15.01
CA CYS A 449 -10.90 -12.94 13.97
C CYS A 449 -9.38 -12.72 14.08
N THR A 450 -8.97 -11.48 14.38
CA THR A 450 -7.55 -11.10 14.53
C THR A 450 -6.87 -11.86 15.66
N ALA A 451 -7.48 -11.89 16.85
CA ALA A 451 -6.95 -12.61 17.99
C ALA A 451 -6.82 -14.12 17.68
N PHE A 452 -7.83 -14.69 17.03
CA PHE A 452 -7.86 -16.11 16.68
C PHE A 452 -6.75 -16.50 15.70
N TYR A 453 -6.63 -15.82 14.53
CA TYR A 453 -5.62 -16.21 13.55
C TYR A 453 -4.19 -15.88 14.01
N SER A 454 -3.98 -14.86 14.85
CA SER A 454 -2.68 -14.54 15.42
C SER A 454 -2.18 -15.65 16.35
N ALA A 455 -3.06 -16.14 17.21
CA ALA A 455 -2.76 -17.27 18.09
C ALA A 455 -2.53 -18.57 17.30
N ARG A 456 -3.35 -18.81 16.26
CA ARG A 456 -3.20 -19.95 15.34
C ARG A 456 -1.85 -19.94 14.64
N LEU A 457 -1.39 -18.78 14.15
CA LEU A 457 -0.10 -18.61 13.50
C LEU A 457 1.04 -19.04 14.43
N ILE A 458 1.06 -18.53 15.67
CA ILE A 458 2.09 -18.86 16.66
C ILE A 458 2.00 -20.32 17.11
N GLY A 459 0.80 -20.82 17.36
CA GLY A 459 0.55 -22.20 17.81
C GLY A 459 1.00 -23.23 16.79
N LEU A 460 0.69 -23.02 15.51
CA LEU A 460 1.05 -23.96 14.43
C LEU A 460 2.53 -23.91 14.08
N THR A 461 3.17 -22.75 14.11
CA THR A 461 4.56 -22.59 13.67
C THR A 461 5.55 -23.03 14.74
N PHE A 462 5.39 -22.55 15.97
CA PHE A 462 6.43 -22.69 17.01
C PHE A 462 6.13 -23.74 18.08
N HIS A 463 4.87 -24.14 18.22
CA HIS A 463 4.45 -25.04 19.29
C HIS A 463 3.93 -26.38 18.77
N GLY A 464 3.71 -27.32 19.69
CA GLY A 464 3.31 -28.69 19.36
C GLY A 464 4.50 -29.53 18.85
N LYS A 465 4.18 -30.61 18.14
CA LYS A 465 5.17 -31.47 17.51
C LYS A 465 5.44 -31.04 16.08
N TRP A 466 6.66 -31.23 15.61
CA TRP A 466 7.00 -31.06 14.21
C TRP A 466 6.14 -31.97 13.31
N ARG A 467 5.70 -31.47 12.16
CA ARG A 467 4.77 -32.18 11.25
C ARG A 467 5.30 -32.29 9.83
N GLY A 468 6.50 -31.76 9.55
CA GLY A 468 7.20 -31.90 8.28
C GLY A 468 8.19 -33.05 8.28
N ASP A 469 9.15 -33.00 7.35
CA ASP A 469 10.24 -33.96 7.26
C ASP A 469 11.24 -33.78 8.40
N GLU A 470 11.65 -34.87 9.07
CA GLU A 470 12.57 -34.85 10.22
C GLU A 470 13.96 -34.33 9.85
N HIS A 471 14.44 -34.57 8.62
CA HIS A 471 15.68 -34.05 8.12
C HIS A 471 15.68 -32.51 8.10
N THR A 472 14.56 -31.91 7.66
CA THR A 472 14.36 -30.47 7.65
C THR A 472 14.37 -29.90 9.08
N TYR A 473 13.72 -30.56 10.04
CA TYR A 473 13.74 -30.13 11.43
C TYR A 473 15.13 -30.18 12.06
N ALA A 474 15.89 -31.24 11.76
CA ALA A 474 17.23 -31.40 12.31
C ALA A 474 18.19 -30.25 11.93
N HIS A 475 18.04 -29.71 10.69
CA HIS A 475 18.87 -28.64 10.15
C HIS A 475 18.28 -27.24 10.29
N ALA A 476 17.09 -27.10 10.91
CA ALA A 476 16.52 -25.80 11.21
C ALA A 476 17.31 -25.10 12.30
N ASP A 477 17.79 -23.88 12.03
CA ASP A 477 18.60 -23.06 12.91
C ASP A 477 18.09 -21.61 12.98
N GLU A 478 18.48 -20.89 14.03
CA GLU A 478 18.18 -19.47 14.19
C GLU A 478 18.86 -18.63 13.11
N SER A 479 18.17 -17.59 12.67
CA SER A 479 18.67 -16.69 11.63
C SER A 479 19.91 -15.90 12.04
N PRO A 480 20.78 -15.50 11.08
CA PRO A 480 21.98 -14.75 11.35
C PRO A 480 21.70 -13.41 12.04
N ARG A 481 22.72 -12.84 12.69
CA ARG A 481 22.60 -11.59 13.47
C ARG A 481 22.03 -10.42 12.65
N SER A 482 22.33 -10.34 11.36
CA SER A 482 21.78 -9.31 10.45
C SER A 482 20.25 -9.38 10.33
N MET A 483 19.66 -10.57 10.54
CA MET A 483 18.21 -10.77 10.54
C MET A 483 17.62 -10.72 11.95
N ALA A 484 18.27 -11.30 12.95
CA ALA A 484 17.78 -11.36 14.32
C ALA A 484 17.74 -9.98 15.02
N LEU A 485 18.75 -9.11 14.80
CA LEU A 485 18.80 -7.78 15.43
C LEU A 485 17.63 -6.87 15.01
N PRO A 486 17.24 -6.74 13.72
CA PRO A 486 16.02 -6.04 13.34
C PRO A 486 14.76 -6.58 14.00
N LEU A 487 14.62 -7.90 14.17
CA LEU A 487 13.46 -8.49 14.87
C LEU A 487 13.39 -8.01 16.32
N ILE A 488 14.50 -7.97 17.04
CA ILE A 488 14.55 -7.50 18.44
C ILE A 488 14.16 -6.03 18.53
N ILE A 489 14.73 -5.17 17.64
CA ILE A 489 14.42 -3.73 17.64
C ILE A 489 12.93 -3.48 17.34
N LEU A 490 12.37 -4.19 16.36
CA LEU A 490 10.96 -4.09 16.03
C LEU A 490 10.05 -4.60 17.15
N ALA A 491 10.47 -5.64 17.89
CA ALA A 491 9.74 -6.14 19.06
C ALA A 491 9.72 -5.09 20.18
N LEU A 492 10.84 -4.43 20.46
CA LEU A 492 10.90 -3.32 21.43
C LEU A 492 9.97 -2.16 21.01
N GLY A 493 9.95 -1.82 19.72
CA GLY A 493 8.99 -0.86 19.19
C GLY A 493 7.54 -1.30 19.36
N ALA A 494 7.22 -2.56 19.07
CA ALA A 494 5.86 -3.11 19.23
C ALA A 494 5.39 -3.14 20.71
N ILE A 495 6.31 -3.10 21.67
CA ILE A 495 6.00 -2.93 23.10
C ILE A 495 5.82 -1.43 23.41
N GLY A 496 6.77 -0.58 23.03
CA GLY A 496 6.93 0.78 23.57
C GLY A 496 6.09 1.87 22.91
N VAL A 497 5.89 1.81 21.57
CA VAL A 497 5.31 2.94 20.82
C VAL A 497 3.83 3.20 21.15
N GLY A 498 3.12 2.22 21.70
CA GLY A 498 1.73 2.36 22.12
C GLY A 498 1.50 3.39 23.21
N TYR A 499 2.48 3.59 24.08
CA TYR A 499 2.39 4.53 25.21
C TYR A 499 2.37 6.00 24.78
N LEU A 500 2.58 6.31 23.50
CA LEU A 500 2.46 7.67 22.97
C LEU A 500 1.00 8.13 22.83
N LEU A 501 0.03 7.22 22.91
CA LEU A 501 -1.41 7.54 22.91
C LEU A 501 -2.11 6.72 24.00
N LEU A 502 -1.88 7.10 25.24
CA LEU A 502 -2.61 6.51 26.37
C LEU A 502 -4.04 7.04 26.40
N PRO A 503 -5.03 6.18 26.67
CA PRO A 503 -6.42 6.58 26.79
C PRO A 503 -6.64 7.58 27.92
N PRO A 504 -7.60 8.52 27.80
CA PRO A 504 -8.02 9.43 28.88
C PRO A 504 -8.40 8.71 30.19
N ALA A 505 -8.93 7.50 30.10
CA ALA A 505 -9.21 6.64 31.24
C ALA A 505 -8.01 6.39 32.15
N PHE A 506 -6.77 6.44 31.64
CA PHE A 506 -5.54 6.34 32.43
C PHE A 506 -5.08 7.69 33.03
N GLY A 507 -5.91 8.73 33.00
CA GLY A 507 -5.59 10.05 33.54
C GLY A 507 -4.72 10.92 32.61
N VAL A 508 -4.53 10.53 31.35
CA VAL A 508 -3.75 11.27 30.36
C VAL A 508 -4.70 12.03 29.43
N HIS A 509 -5.00 13.29 29.76
CA HIS A 509 -5.94 14.11 28.99
C HIS A 509 -5.36 14.62 27.66
N TYR A 510 -4.04 14.73 27.56
CA TYR A 510 -3.31 15.25 26.38
C TYR A 510 -2.22 14.26 25.94
N PRO A 511 -2.57 13.16 25.27
CA PRO A 511 -1.58 12.20 24.82
C PRO A 511 -0.58 12.85 23.84
N PRO A 512 0.72 12.56 23.96
CA PRO A 512 1.76 13.23 23.14
C PRO A 512 1.52 13.13 21.63
N PHE A 513 1.06 11.98 21.14
CA PHE A 513 0.83 11.78 19.71
C PHE A 513 -0.37 12.57 19.18
N GLN A 514 -1.47 12.63 19.94
CA GLN A 514 -2.64 13.43 19.58
C GLN A 514 -2.32 14.93 19.61
N THR A 515 -1.64 15.39 20.66
CA THR A 515 -1.20 16.80 20.78
C THR A 515 -0.24 17.20 19.66
N TRP A 516 0.68 16.30 19.28
CA TRP A 516 1.59 16.54 18.17
C TRP A 516 0.83 16.77 16.85
N LEU A 517 -0.18 15.97 16.56
CA LEU A 517 -0.93 16.04 15.30
C LEU A 517 -2.09 17.05 15.33
N ALA A 518 -2.47 17.59 16.48
CA ALA A 518 -3.64 18.48 16.61
C ALA A 518 -3.66 19.65 15.61
N PRO A 519 -2.55 20.37 15.32
CA PRO A 519 -2.55 21.46 14.35
C PRO A 519 -2.92 21.04 12.92
N ILE A 520 -2.65 19.77 12.54
CA ILE A 520 -2.98 19.25 11.20
C ILE A 520 -4.50 19.19 10.96
N TRP A 521 -5.25 18.92 12.03
CA TRP A 521 -6.71 18.80 11.99
C TRP A 521 -7.44 20.09 12.30
N ALA A 522 -6.74 21.08 12.90
CA ALA A 522 -7.36 22.27 13.45
C ALA A 522 -8.22 23.05 12.43
N ALA A 523 -7.73 23.24 11.21
CA ALA A 523 -8.46 23.93 10.17
C ALA A 523 -9.77 23.21 9.77
N GLY A 524 -9.72 21.89 9.59
CA GLY A 524 -10.90 21.07 9.29
C GLY A 524 -11.87 21.02 10.48
N GLN A 525 -11.36 20.90 11.70
CA GLN A 525 -12.20 20.85 12.91
C GLN A 525 -12.90 22.16 13.21
N ALA A 526 -12.21 23.30 13.04
CA ALA A 526 -12.78 24.64 13.25
C ALA A 526 -13.92 24.96 12.28
N ALA A 527 -13.95 24.34 11.12
CA ALA A 527 -14.96 24.53 10.10
C ALA A 527 -16.20 23.61 10.26
N LEU A 528 -16.17 22.67 11.22
CA LEU A 528 -17.32 21.80 11.49
C LEU A 528 -18.42 22.56 12.25
N PRO A 529 -19.72 22.27 11.96
CA PRO A 529 -20.82 22.79 12.76
C PRO A 529 -20.72 22.36 14.23
N GLU A 530 -21.21 23.22 15.15
CA GLU A 530 -21.33 22.83 16.56
C GLU A 530 -22.13 21.51 16.70
N GLY A 531 -21.58 20.59 17.52
CA GLY A 531 -22.17 19.26 17.72
C GLY A 531 -21.94 18.27 16.59
N SER A 532 -21.05 18.57 15.63
CA SER A 532 -20.67 17.62 14.58
C SER A 532 -20.09 16.35 15.17
N ARG A 533 -20.59 15.20 14.72
CA ARG A 533 -20.11 13.86 15.12
C ARG A 533 -18.75 13.49 14.51
N LEU A 534 -18.21 14.34 13.64
CA LEU A 534 -16.85 14.21 13.07
C LEU A 534 -15.82 14.99 13.91
N ALA A 535 -16.27 15.76 14.91
CA ALA A 535 -15.39 16.49 15.81
C ALA A 535 -14.55 15.54 16.68
N ILE A 536 -13.27 15.89 16.85
CA ILE A 536 -12.37 15.18 17.78
C ILE A 536 -12.62 15.73 19.18
N PRO A 537 -13.13 14.95 20.13
CA PRO A 537 -13.36 15.42 21.49
C PRO A 537 -12.01 15.64 22.19
N PHE A 538 -11.81 16.84 22.77
CA PHE A 538 -10.66 17.15 23.63
C PHE A 538 -11.02 17.11 25.10
N GLU A 539 -12.31 17.27 25.42
CA GLU A 539 -12.83 17.22 26.80
C GLU A 539 -13.64 15.92 26.99
N HIS A 540 -13.36 15.21 28.06
CA HIS A 540 -14.02 13.98 28.41
C HIS A 540 -14.80 14.15 29.71
N THR A 541 -16.08 13.80 29.71
CA THR A 541 -16.90 13.77 30.93
C THR A 541 -16.60 12.53 31.75
N ALA A 542 -17.01 12.50 33.03
CA ALA A 542 -16.89 11.31 33.84
C ALA A 542 -17.61 10.08 33.26
N ALA A 543 -18.74 10.32 32.55
CA ALA A 543 -19.47 9.27 31.82
C ALA A 543 -18.66 8.70 30.66
N ASP A 544 -17.96 9.55 29.90
CA ASP A 544 -17.08 9.13 28.80
C ASP A 544 -15.92 8.28 29.31
N ILE A 545 -15.30 8.68 30.40
CA ILE A 545 -14.21 7.92 31.06
C ILE A 545 -14.72 6.54 31.52
N MET A 546 -15.93 6.48 32.12
CA MET A 546 -16.51 5.19 32.53
C MET A 546 -16.82 4.31 31.31
N ALA A 547 -17.38 4.87 30.23
CA ALA A 547 -17.65 4.15 29.00
C ALA A 547 -16.37 3.63 28.34
N GLU A 548 -15.29 4.40 28.39
CA GLU A 548 -13.98 4.00 27.91
C GLU A 548 -13.41 2.82 28.73
N TRP A 549 -13.51 2.84 30.06
CA TRP A 549 -13.13 1.71 30.91
C TRP A 549 -13.91 0.44 30.58
N VAL A 550 -15.22 0.56 30.34
CA VAL A 550 -16.06 -0.58 29.92
C VAL A 550 -15.58 -1.14 28.58
N ASN A 551 -15.30 -0.27 27.60
CA ASN A 551 -14.77 -0.70 26.29
C ASN A 551 -13.41 -1.39 26.43
N ILE A 552 -12.48 -0.82 27.23
CA ILE A 552 -11.17 -1.42 27.54
C ILE A 552 -11.33 -2.81 28.17
N ALA A 553 -12.23 -2.97 29.11
CA ALA A 553 -12.46 -4.26 29.77
C ALA A 553 -13.03 -5.30 28.77
N VAL A 554 -14.03 -4.92 27.97
CA VAL A 554 -14.67 -5.82 26.99
C VAL A 554 -13.67 -6.22 25.90
N SER A 555 -12.97 -5.27 25.31
CA SER A 555 -12.00 -5.51 24.24
C SER A 555 -10.83 -6.37 24.74
N SER A 556 -10.34 -6.13 25.96
CA SER A 556 -9.28 -6.92 26.60
C SER A 556 -9.71 -8.35 26.86
N LEU A 557 -10.90 -8.55 27.43
CA LEU A 557 -11.44 -9.89 27.69
C LEU A 557 -11.62 -10.69 26.38
N ILE A 558 -12.13 -10.06 25.34
CA ILE A 558 -12.28 -10.68 24.02
C ILE A 558 -10.89 -11.04 23.45
N ALA A 559 -9.96 -10.11 23.42
CA ALA A 559 -8.64 -10.33 22.85
C ALA A 559 -7.88 -11.44 23.59
N ILE A 560 -7.81 -11.38 24.92
CA ILE A 560 -7.14 -12.38 25.76
C ILE A 560 -7.85 -13.74 25.64
N GLY A 561 -9.18 -13.77 25.84
CA GLY A 561 -9.95 -15.01 25.85
C GLY A 561 -9.87 -15.75 24.52
N VAL A 562 -10.10 -15.05 23.40
CA VAL A 562 -10.06 -15.64 22.06
C VAL A 562 -8.64 -16.07 21.68
N PHE A 563 -7.63 -15.24 21.98
CA PHE A 563 -6.24 -15.56 21.68
C PHE A 563 -5.80 -16.85 22.40
N PHE A 564 -5.97 -16.92 23.72
CA PHE A 564 -5.54 -18.09 24.47
C PHE A 564 -6.39 -19.33 24.18
N PHE A 565 -7.69 -19.17 23.93
CA PHE A 565 -8.54 -20.27 23.46
C PHE A 565 -8.01 -20.87 22.15
N ALA A 566 -7.74 -20.03 21.14
CA ALA A 566 -7.19 -20.49 19.87
C ALA A 566 -5.79 -21.08 20.05
N PHE A 567 -4.93 -20.46 20.86
CA PHE A 567 -3.59 -20.96 21.14
C PHE A 567 -3.62 -22.39 21.74
N VAL A 568 -4.47 -22.64 22.72
CA VAL A 568 -4.61 -23.98 23.33
C VAL A 568 -5.11 -25.02 22.32
N ILE A 569 -5.96 -24.60 21.37
CA ILE A 569 -6.46 -25.50 20.32
C ILE A 569 -5.32 -25.89 19.38
N TYR A 570 -4.53 -24.93 18.90
CA TYR A 570 -3.54 -25.16 17.85
C TYR A 570 -2.16 -25.59 18.36
N SER A 571 -1.84 -25.38 19.63
CA SER A 571 -0.56 -25.80 20.24
C SER A 571 -0.55 -27.24 20.71
N ARG A 572 -1.73 -27.85 20.97
CA ARG A 572 -1.84 -29.23 21.49
C ARG A 572 -2.17 -30.24 20.40
N PRO A 573 -1.34 -31.29 20.16
CA PRO A 573 -1.55 -32.26 19.09
C PRO A 573 -2.92 -32.96 19.14
N GLY A 574 -3.42 -33.27 20.33
CA GLY A 574 -4.73 -33.91 20.52
C GLY A 574 -5.93 -33.07 20.11
N ASN A 575 -5.82 -31.74 20.16
CA ASN A 575 -6.87 -30.83 19.70
C ASN A 575 -6.82 -30.57 18.21
N LEU A 576 -5.64 -30.66 17.59
CA LEU A 576 -5.46 -30.42 16.17
C LEU A 576 -6.26 -31.42 15.31
N SER A 577 -6.40 -32.67 15.76
CA SER A 577 -7.24 -33.68 15.09
C SER A 577 -8.74 -33.29 15.12
N LYS A 578 -9.21 -32.63 16.16
CA LYS A 578 -10.59 -32.12 16.26
C LYS A 578 -10.83 -30.97 15.28
N VAL A 579 -9.87 -30.05 15.16
CA VAL A 579 -9.94 -28.96 14.17
C VAL A 579 -9.94 -29.52 12.76
N HIS A 580 -9.14 -30.54 12.49
CA HIS A 580 -9.16 -31.23 11.20
C HIS A 580 -10.55 -31.80 10.87
N LYS A 581 -11.25 -32.39 11.83
CA LYS A 581 -12.62 -32.86 11.66
C LYS A 581 -13.66 -31.75 11.43
N LEU A 582 -13.42 -30.54 11.92
CA LEU A 582 -14.28 -29.37 11.61
C LEU A 582 -14.06 -28.84 10.19
N ALA A 583 -12.83 -28.93 9.69
CA ALA A 583 -12.47 -28.48 8.36
C ALA A 583 -12.79 -29.52 7.27
N PHE A 584 -12.69 -30.82 7.62
CA PHE A 584 -12.88 -31.95 6.68
C PHE A 584 -13.94 -32.89 7.21
N THR A 585 -14.74 -33.45 6.30
CA THR A 585 -15.69 -34.54 6.58
C THR A 585 -14.96 -35.85 6.85
N GLY A 586 -15.66 -36.86 7.39
CA GLY A 586 -15.10 -38.18 7.60
C GLY A 586 -14.54 -38.86 6.34
N GLU A 587 -14.98 -38.41 5.16
CA GLU A 587 -14.50 -38.87 3.84
C GLU A 587 -13.31 -38.02 3.31
N GLY A 588 -12.76 -37.11 4.10
CA GLY A 588 -11.64 -36.22 3.70
C GLY A 588 -12.02 -35.06 2.80
N GLN A 589 -13.32 -34.82 2.53
CA GLN A 589 -13.79 -33.68 1.77
C GLN A 589 -13.84 -32.45 2.64
N MET A 590 -13.55 -31.28 2.06
CA MET A 590 -13.66 -30.00 2.78
C MET A 590 -15.11 -29.67 3.10
N THR A 591 -15.38 -29.22 4.32
CA THR A 591 -16.71 -28.71 4.69
C THR A 591 -17.05 -27.46 3.88
N PRO A 592 -18.32 -27.22 3.51
CA PRO A 592 -18.71 -26.12 2.62
C PRO A 592 -18.23 -24.74 3.12
N TRP A 593 -18.40 -24.44 4.39
CA TRP A 593 -17.97 -23.16 4.98
C TRP A 593 -16.44 -22.97 4.91
N TYR A 594 -15.66 -24.04 5.20
CA TYR A 594 -14.21 -24.00 5.13
C TYR A 594 -13.74 -23.77 3.69
N LYS A 595 -14.39 -24.46 2.72
CA LYS A 595 -14.10 -24.31 1.29
C LYS A 595 -14.36 -22.90 0.80
N VAL A 596 -15.47 -22.25 1.22
CA VAL A 596 -15.79 -20.85 0.85
C VAL A 596 -14.73 -19.89 1.38
N LEU A 597 -14.36 -20.01 2.64
CA LEU A 597 -13.33 -19.16 3.25
C LEU A 597 -11.94 -19.40 2.65
N LEU A 598 -11.57 -20.65 2.40
CA LEU A 598 -10.27 -21.00 1.81
C LEU A 598 -10.14 -20.46 0.40
N ASN A 599 -11.23 -20.50 -0.39
CA ASN A 599 -11.31 -19.92 -1.73
C ASN A 599 -11.68 -18.42 -1.71
N LYS A 600 -11.49 -17.73 -0.57
CA LYS A 600 -11.60 -16.27 -0.48
C LYS A 600 -12.98 -15.75 -0.95
N TYR A 601 -14.05 -16.45 -0.62
CA TYR A 601 -15.43 -16.18 -1.08
C TYR A 601 -15.59 -16.18 -2.60
N TYR A 602 -14.69 -16.81 -3.34
CA TYR A 602 -14.66 -16.87 -4.81
C TYR A 602 -14.63 -15.50 -5.50
N VAL A 603 -14.05 -14.49 -4.85
CA VAL A 603 -13.97 -13.14 -5.43
C VAL A 603 -13.03 -13.08 -6.62
N ASP A 604 -11.90 -13.83 -6.59
CA ASP A 604 -10.98 -13.92 -7.72
C ASP A 604 -11.67 -14.53 -8.96
N GLU A 605 -12.45 -15.60 -8.76
CA GLU A 605 -13.21 -16.27 -9.81
C GLU A 605 -14.34 -15.38 -10.35
N LEU A 606 -15.00 -14.61 -9.46
CA LEU A 606 -16.02 -13.65 -9.87
C LEU A 606 -15.41 -12.56 -10.76
N TYR A 607 -14.23 -12.02 -10.40
CA TYR A 607 -13.56 -11.01 -11.21
C TYR A 607 -13.04 -11.58 -12.53
N ASP A 608 -12.55 -12.82 -12.53
CA ASP A 608 -12.22 -13.51 -13.79
C ASP A 608 -13.43 -13.60 -14.72
N LEU A 609 -14.59 -14.00 -14.18
CA LEU A 609 -15.81 -14.15 -14.97
C LEU A 609 -16.38 -12.83 -15.50
N ILE A 610 -16.40 -11.78 -14.66
CA ILE A 610 -17.11 -10.51 -14.98
C ILE A 610 -16.20 -9.51 -15.69
N ILE A 611 -14.89 -9.51 -15.41
CA ILE A 611 -13.97 -8.48 -15.90
C ILE A 611 -12.93 -9.10 -16.83
N VAL A 612 -12.15 -10.10 -16.37
CA VAL A 612 -10.96 -10.56 -17.09
C VAL A 612 -11.35 -11.28 -18.39
N ARG A 613 -12.26 -12.23 -18.34
CA ARG A 613 -12.70 -12.99 -19.53
C ARG A 613 -13.39 -12.09 -20.57
N PRO A 614 -14.36 -11.25 -20.21
CA PRO A 614 -14.96 -10.33 -21.18
C PRO A 614 -13.95 -9.38 -21.82
N THR A 615 -13.00 -8.87 -21.04
CA THR A 615 -11.93 -7.99 -21.56
C THR A 615 -11.02 -8.73 -22.55
N LYS A 616 -10.64 -9.98 -22.25
CA LYS A 616 -9.86 -10.82 -23.18
C LYS A 616 -10.64 -11.09 -24.47
N ILE A 617 -11.92 -11.49 -24.36
CA ILE A 617 -12.78 -11.69 -25.53
C ILE A 617 -12.89 -10.42 -26.39
N ALA A 618 -13.12 -9.27 -25.75
CA ALA A 618 -13.16 -7.99 -26.45
C ALA A 618 -11.81 -7.68 -27.14
N SER A 619 -10.69 -7.93 -26.47
CA SER A 619 -9.35 -7.78 -27.03
C SER A 619 -9.13 -8.67 -28.26
N ASP A 620 -9.53 -9.95 -28.19
CA ASP A 620 -9.41 -10.89 -29.31
C ASP A 620 -10.27 -10.44 -30.50
N ILE A 621 -11.49 -9.97 -30.25
CA ILE A 621 -12.37 -9.43 -31.30
C ILE A 621 -11.75 -8.20 -31.93
N LEU A 622 -11.26 -7.25 -31.14
CA LEU A 622 -10.61 -6.04 -31.62
C LEU A 622 -9.35 -6.35 -32.44
N PHE A 623 -8.53 -7.29 -31.96
CA PHE A 623 -7.35 -7.75 -32.70
C PHE A 623 -7.74 -8.31 -34.08
N VAL A 624 -8.72 -9.23 -34.14
CA VAL A 624 -9.13 -9.82 -35.43
C VAL A 624 -9.77 -8.78 -36.35
N VAL A 625 -10.69 -7.96 -35.83
CA VAL A 625 -11.47 -7.03 -36.66
C VAL A 625 -10.64 -5.80 -37.01
N ILE A 626 -10.01 -5.16 -36.05
CA ILE A 626 -9.29 -3.89 -36.27
C ILE A 626 -7.91 -4.14 -36.85
N ASP A 627 -7.06 -4.94 -36.18
CA ASP A 627 -5.68 -5.11 -36.61
C ASP A 627 -5.60 -5.97 -37.90
N VAL A 628 -6.17 -7.18 -37.88
CA VAL A 628 -5.99 -8.12 -38.99
C VAL A 628 -6.84 -7.73 -40.21
N ILE A 629 -8.16 -7.45 -40.01
CA ILE A 629 -9.05 -7.18 -41.17
C ILE A 629 -8.93 -5.73 -41.65
N ILE A 630 -9.09 -4.75 -40.74
CA ILE A 630 -9.14 -3.35 -41.15
C ILE A 630 -7.73 -2.83 -41.48
N ILE A 631 -6.79 -2.94 -40.54
CA ILE A 631 -5.45 -2.36 -40.73
C ILE A 631 -4.65 -3.19 -41.74
N ASP A 632 -4.39 -4.46 -41.45
CA ASP A 632 -3.49 -5.26 -42.28
C ASP A 632 -4.10 -5.63 -43.64
N LEU A 633 -5.32 -6.19 -43.66
CA LEU A 633 -5.89 -6.68 -44.92
C LEU A 633 -6.41 -5.52 -45.80
N LEU A 634 -7.22 -4.62 -45.22
CA LEU A 634 -7.85 -3.56 -46.01
C LEU A 634 -6.89 -2.40 -46.32
N PHE A 635 -6.30 -1.80 -45.30
CA PHE A 635 -5.46 -0.61 -45.50
C PHE A 635 -4.05 -0.96 -45.97
N VAL A 636 -3.33 -1.87 -45.36
CA VAL A 636 -1.94 -2.17 -45.75
C VAL A 636 -1.90 -3.01 -47.05
N ASN A 637 -2.48 -4.20 -47.02
CA ASN A 637 -2.44 -5.10 -48.17
C ASN A 637 -3.35 -4.62 -49.30
N GLY A 638 -4.51 -4.04 -48.99
CA GLY A 638 -5.44 -3.49 -49.98
C GLY A 638 -4.86 -2.33 -50.77
N SER A 639 -4.20 -1.38 -50.10
CA SER A 639 -3.50 -0.29 -50.76
C SER A 639 -2.34 -0.79 -51.63
N ALA A 640 -1.56 -1.75 -51.17
CA ALA A 640 -0.50 -2.39 -51.92
C ALA A 640 -1.05 -3.11 -53.16
N MET A 641 -2.18 -3.83 -53.06
CA MET A 641 -2.85 -4.48 -54.16
C MET A 641 -3.41 -3.45 -55.18
N ALA A 642 -3.98 -2.35 -54.70
CA ALA A 642 -4.46 -1.27 -55.56
C ALA A 642 -3.31 -0.62 -56.36
N VAL A 643 -2.18 -0.33 -55.70
CA VAL A 643 -0.97 0.18 -56.37
C VAL A 643 -0.45 -0.84 -57.38
N LYS A 644 -0.40 -2.12 -57.03
CA LYS A 644 0.02 -3.20 -57.95
C LYS A 644 -0.91 -3.29 -59.16
N ALA A 645 -2.21 -3.31 -58.96
CA ALA A 645 -3.20 -3.35 -60.04
C ALA A 645 -3.09 -2.09 -60.96
N SER A 646 -2.91 -0.92 -60.37
CA SER A 646 -2.67 0.32 -61.12
C SER A 646 -1.36 0.26 -61.91
N SER A 647 -0.30 -0.30 -61.33
CA SER A 647 0.98 -0.53 -62.01
C SER A 647 0.84 -1.51 -63.18
N ASP A 648 0.12 -2.62 -62.98
CA ASP A 648 -0.12 -3.61 -64.04
C ASP A 648 -0.96 -3.02 -65.21
N LEU A 649 -1.92 -2.12 -64.90
CA LEU A 649 -2.68 -1.40 -65.91
C LEU A 649 -1.79 -0.39 -66.64
N ALA A 650 -1.02 0.41 -65.94
CA ALA A 650 -0.08 1.37 -66.51
C ALA A 650 0.98 0.68 -67.39
N ARG A 651 1.46 -0.50 -66.99
CA ARG A 651 2.41 -1.31 -67.77
C ARG A 651 1.87 -1.73 -69.12
N ARG A 652 0.55 -1.97 -69.27
CA ARG A 652 -0.10 -2.28 -70.55
C ARG A 652 -0.07 -1.09 -71.56
N MET A 653 0.07 0.15 -71.05
CA MET A 653 0.21 1.32 -71.85
C MET A 653 1.61 1.45 -72.50
N GLN A 654 2.59 0.73 -71.97
CA GLN A 654 3.95 0.68 -72.52
C GLN A 654 4.02 -0.38 -73.62
N THR A 655 3.72 0.04 -74.82
CA THR A 655 3.68 -0.85 -76.00
C THR A 655 5.07 -1.21 -76.57
N GLY A 656 6.15 -0.55 -76.09
CA GLY A 656 7.51 -0.75 -76.62
C GLY A 656 7.76 -0.19 -78.02
N LEU A 657 6.72 0.31 -78.67
CA LEU A 657 6.83 0.85 -80.01
C LEU A 657 6.97 2.39 -80.03
N VAL A 658 8.09 2.93 -80.46
CA VAL A 658 8.41 4.36 -80.42
C VAL A 658 7.33 5.21 -81.13
N ARG A 659 6.71 4.72 -82.19
CA ARG A 659 5.62 5.39 -82.87
C ARG A 659 4.40 5.69 -81.99
N HIS A 660 4.05 4.80 -81.06
CA HIS A 660 2.92 5.00 -80.13
C HIS A 660 3.20 6.11 -79.14
N TYR A 661 4.44 6.22 -78.63
CA TYR A 661 4.85 7.30 -77.77
C TYR A 661 4.90 8.65 -78.47
N LEU A 662 5.34 8.67 -79.72
CA LEU A 662 5.30 9.89 -80.59
C LEU A 662 3.85 10.38 -80.84
N TYR A 663 2.92 9.46 -81.12
CA TYR A 663 1.49 9.82 -81.26
C TYR A 663 0.93 10.34 -79.89
N ALA A 664 1.19 9.69 -78.80
CA ALA A 664 0.74 10.15 -77.50
C ALA A 664 1.32 11.52 -77.13
N PHE A 665 2.59 11.78 -77.43
CA PHE A 665 3.23 13.07 -77.21
C PHE A 665 2.57 14.15 -78.09
N ALA A 666 2.38 13.88 -79.39
CA ALA A 666 1.75 14.83 -80.30
C ALA A 666 0.31 15.18 -79.93
N VAL A 667 -0.50 14.18 -79.58
CA VAL A 667 -1.86 14.38 -79.05
C VAL A 667 -1.85 15.17 -77.76
N GLY A 668 -0.94 14.84 -76.81
CA GLY A 668 -0.80 15.55 -75.53
C GLY A 668 -0.41 17.03 -75.74
N ALA A 669 0.50 17.30 -76.64
CA ALA A 669 0.90 18.67 -77.00
C ALA A 669 -0.28 19.48 -77.58
N VAL A 670 -1.06 18.88 -78.49
CA VAL A 670 -2.27 19.52 -79.07
C VAL A 670 -3.31 19.79 -77.97
N LEU A 671 -3.58 18.82 -77.07
CA LEU A 671 -4.53 18.98 -75.99
C LEU A 671 -4.10 20.06 -75.01
N LEU A 672 -2.82 20.12 -74.65
CA LEU A 672 -2.28 21.14 -73.71
C LEU A 672 -2.35 22.53 -74.42
N THR A 673 -2.05 22.65 -75.73
CA THR A 673 -2.18 23.89 -76.40
C THR A 673 -3.64 24.34 -76.52
N ALA A 674 -4.57 23.43 -76.81
CA ALA A 674 -6.00 23.72 -76.84
C ALA A 674 -6.52 24.13 -75.41
N LEU A 675 -6.10 23.45 -74.39
CA LEU A 675 -6.44 23.80 -72.98
C LEU A 675 -5.89 25.19 -72.61
N PHE A 676 -4.63 25.47 -72.97
CA PHE A 676 -4.04 26.80 -72.74
C PHE A 676 -4.79 27.91 -73.49
N LEU A 677 -5.16 27.68 -74.73
CA LEU A 677 -5.94 28.64 -75.52
C LEU A 677 -7.37 28.83 -74.93
N PHE A 678 -7.95 27.77 -74.39
CA PHE A 678 -9.25 27.83 -73.75
C PHE A 678 -9.22 28.59 -72.41
N ILE A 679 -8.15 28.45 -71.67
CA ILE A 679 -7.97 29.16 -70.38
C ILE A 679 -7.55 30.62 -70.59
N ALA A 680 -6.92 30.91 -71.69
CA ALA A 680 -6.45 32.24 -72.05
C ALA A 680 -7.56 33.12 -72.69
N GLN A 681 -8.73 32.58 -73.02
CA GLN A 681 -9.96 33.30 -73.39
C GLN A 681 -10.80 33.57 -72.17
#